data_3dbb9bc73e88e10034715fa6235b3b27
#
_entry.id   3dbb9bc73e88e10034715fa6235b3b27
#
_cell.length_a   1.000
_cell.length_b   1.000
_cell.length_c   1.000
_cell.angle_alpha   90.00
_cell.angle_beta   90.00
_cell.angle_gamma   90.00
#
_symmetry.space_group_name_H-M   'P 1'
#
loop_
_entity.id
_entity.type
_entity.pdbx_description
1 polymer ?
#
loop_
_entity_poly.entity_id
_entity_poly.type
_entity_poly.pdbx_seq_one_letter_code
_entity_poly.pdbx_strand_id
1 'polypeptide(L)'
;MRQLKQWMIAAILTLCGTTTALAQTSYDYIERAWDADNKTVTTEKRTCSSYTAINGSDTSDSGWLGLYSGWYVVTGNSEYKAVNVLGDDVHLIIPDGVTLTLNSGVKLESDDKTSHKLTIYGQTNNSGKLTVTNDYSGAAGIGGGEGASCGTLEIHGGTINATGGEKGAGIGGGSGQGFYGQLTIYGGDVTAHGGLFGAGIGSGDENSAAMAGFITIYGGKVVAYGGKYAAAIGGGYEGNGASLSIYGGWVEAYAPKTEDDKGDGAGIGGGRYGNGFETYIYGGTVDANGGDYGAGIGGGGARNHREKGNSGLIEIHGGTVTAGATEAAAIGCGFRGESATVKISGGTVKATCSSSSSAGIGGGGDYNAKLDITISGGTVEANGGAQGIGPGKGSIMGEYDYDGTLVINGGHVYATGSYRAIGGANASGFTLYNEAQVKAGATSGEAVLFSAAERVPACLWRKYAAIEPCAHSNATYTVSGASATDTHTKHCNYCTTAFESETHTFTDGRCTVCGVEATAYTVTIYYPNTASDNDYTSTTYQMVPNTTFNLPAPPTEPAKLEFAGWLVGTHSNGSFIADGSETLLAEGHEYTITDNTTFTARYRYLDISLADAADNTETLVEYLGMTANSVTLTGRTLLKDGNWNTLCLPFDVTITNSPLAGDNVEAKVFDNTSSLSGAGVLTLKFSAAPATITAGTPLIVKWDNTGVNLVNPVFTGVTISGTAAQEVESTDGNVKFVGQYSPFDITAGNINEILYVASGNKVGYSASTRTLKSCRAHFWVKPNGEAAAARAITIDWGDGEQTGITTTNYTLSLQRLRKR
;
A
#
# COMPACT_ATOMS: atom_id res chain seq x y z
N MET A 1 -6.62 -44.11 31.18
CA MET A 1 -7.48 -42.98 30.82
C MET A 1 -7.05 -42.21 29.58
N ARG A 2 -5.83 -42.30 29.06
CA ARG A 2 -5.41 -41.66 27.80
C ARG A 2 -5.87 -42.38 26.51
N GLN A 3 -6.09 -43.68 26.57
CA GLN A 3 -6.56 -44.43 25.37
C GLN A 3 -8.07 -44.36 25.14
N LEU A 4 -8.88 -44.03 26.16
CA LEU A 4 -10.33 -43.90 25.98
C LEU A 4 -10.73 -42.56 25.29
N LYS A 5 -9.89 -41.53 25.37
CA LYS A 5 -10.13 -40.23 24.68
C LYS A 5 -9.85 -40.31 23.19
N GLN A 6 -8.94 -41.16 22.71
CA GLN A 6 -8.65 -41.34 21.29
C GLN A 6 -9.73 -42.13 20.55
N TRP A 7 -10.43 -43.03 21.24
CA TRP A 7 -11.52 -43.79 20.64
C TRP A 7 -12.85 -43.03 20.55
N MET A 8 -13.08 -42.07 21.43
CA MET A 8 -14.27 -41.20 21.29
C MET A 8 -14.17 -40.18 20.17
N ILE A 9 -12.97 -39.74 19.81
CA ILE A 9 -12.77 -38.85 18.66
C ILE A 9 -12.88 -39.62 17.33
N ALA A 10 -12.52 -40.91 17.30
CA ALA A 10 -12.67 -41.74 16.10
C ALA A 10 -14.09 -42.25 15.88
N ALA A 11 -14.94 -42.31 16.91
CA ALA A 11 -16.33 -42.79 16.75
C ALA A 11 -17.34 -41.73 16.32
N ILE A 12 -17.01 -40.45 16.39
CA ILE A 12 -17.86 -39.34 15.89
C ILE A 12 -17.65 -39.12 14.39
N LEU A 13 -16.58 -39.63 13.81
CA LEU A 13 -16.25 -39.50 12.37
C LEU A 13 -16.83 -40.59 11.47
N THR A 14 -17.58 -41.55 12.01
CA THR A 14 -18.08 -42.71 11.20
C THR A 14 -19.61 -42.80 11.09
N LEU A 15 -20.35 -41.78 11.49
CA LEU A 15 -21.80 -41.75 11.36
C LEU A 15 -22.31 -40.47 10.72
N CYS A 16 -21.85 -40.19 9.51
CA CYS A 16 -22.59 -39.29 8.64
C CYS A 16 -22.56 -39.83 7.22
N GLY A 17 -23.73 -40.24 6.82
CA GLY A 17 -23.98 -40.88 5.54
C GLY A 17 -23.56 -40.03 4.35
N THR A 18 -23.38 -40.70 3.26
CA THR A 18 -23.23 -40.25 1.89
C THR A 18 -23.72 -38.81 1.65
N THR A 19 -22.88 -37.83 1.92
CA THR A 19 -23.07 -36.50 1.38
C THR A 19 -22.44 -36.51 0.00
N THR A 20 -23.26 -36.32 -1.00
CA THR A 20 -22.84 -35.79 -2.31
C THR A 20 -21.88 -34.67 -2.03
N ALA A 21 -20.65 -34.80 -2.49
CA ALA A 21 -19.66 -33.72 -2.40
C ALA A 21 -20.22 -32.51 -3.19
N LEU A 22 -20.89 -31.61 -2.50
CA LEU A 22 -21.14 -30.27 -3.02
C LEU A 22 -19.74 -29.68 -3.28
N ALA A 23 -19.50 -29.27 -4.51
CA ALA A 23 -18.27 -28.60 -4.84
C ALA A 23 -18.10 -27.43 -3.85
N GLN A 24 -17.07 -27.51 -3.02
CA GLN A 24 -16.81 -26.46 -2.05
C GLN A 24 -16.50 -25.18 -2.83
N THR A 25 -17.25 -24.11 -2.56
CA THR A 25 -17.01 -22.82 -3.19
C THR A 25 -15.59 -22.37 -2.84
N SER A 26 -14.77 -22.05 -3.83
CA SER A 26 -13.46 -21.48 -3.56
C SER A 26 -13.55 -19.98 -3.29
N TYR A 27 -12.66 -19.48 -2.44
CA TYR A 27 -12.59 -18.06 -2.12
C TYR A 27 -11.24 -17.49 -2.52
N ASP A 28 -11.27 -16.39 -3.25
CA ASP A 28 -10.07 -15.64 -3.55
C ASP A 28 -9.67 -14.78 -2.36
N TYR A 29 -8.40 -14.56 -2.23
CA TYR A 29 -7.84 -13.67 -1.22
C TYR A 29 -6.62 -12.94 -1.78
N ILE A 30 -6.26 -11.84 -1.16
CA ILE A 30 -5.09 -11.05 -1.52
C ILE A 30 -3.96 -11.34 -0.54
N GLU A 31 -2.90 -11.92 -1.05
CA GLU A 31 -1.63 -12.07 -0.33
C GLU A 31 -0.70 -10.91 -0.67
N ARG A 32 -0.07 -10.34 0.34
CA ARG A 32 0.87 -9.23 0.20
C ARG A 32 2.21 -9.60 0.81
N ALA A 33 3.28 -9.16 0.20
CA ALA A 33 4.64 -9.36 0.71
C ALA A 33 5.47 -8.10 0.51
N TRP A 34 6.44 -7.89 1.36
CA TRP A 34 7.39 -6.80 1.20
C TRP A 34 8.50 -7.21 0.23
N ASP A 35 8.67 -6.44 -0.82
CA ASP A 35 9.81 -6.52 -1.73
C ASP A 35 10.89 -5.54 -1.22
N ALA A 36 11.94 -6.09 -0.62
CA ALA A 36 13.02 -5.31 -0.03
C ALA A 36 13.90 -4.62 -1.08
N ASP A 37 14.00 -5.18 -2.28
CA ASP A 37 14.83 -4.64 -3.37
C ASP A 37 14.15 -3.41 -4.00
N ASN A 38 12.86 -3.50 -4.24
CA ASN A 38 12.06 -2.42 -4.82
C ASN A 38 11.41 -1.50 -3.76
N LYS A 39 11.50 -1.82 -2.47
CA LYS A 39 10.89 -1.10 -1.35
C LYS A 39 9.39 -0.86 -1.52
N THR A 40 8.69 -1.88 -1.99
CA THR A 40 7.25 -1.85 -2.25
C THR A 40 6.55 -3.09 -1.71
N VAL A 41 5.24 -2.98 -1.50
CA VAL A 41 4.39 -4.13 -1.19
C VAL A 41 3.94 -4.76 -2.50
N THR A 42 4.32 -6.01 -2.72
CA THR A 42 3.79 -6.82 -3.82
C THR A 42 2.42 -7.39 -3.44
N THR A 43 1.57 -7.58 -4.42
CA THR A 43 0.21 -8.07 -4.23
C THR A 43 -0.05 -9.23 -5.18
N GLU A 44 -0.49 -10.36 -4.65
CA GLU A 44 -0.84 -11.54 -5.42
C GLU A 44 -2.25 -12.01 -5.08
N LYS A 45 -3.08 -12.21 -6.09
CA LYS A 45 -4.39 -12.83 -5.93
C LYS A 45 -4.26 -14.34 -5.90
N ARG A 46 -4.71 -14.97 -4.83
CA ARG A 46 -4.68 -16.42 -4.63
C ARG A 46 -6.08 -16.96 -4.34
N THR A 47 -6.25 -18.27 -4.44
CA THR A 47 -7.53 -18.94 -4.24
C THR A 47 -7.41 -20.04 -3.19
N CYS A 48 -8.28 -20.02 -2.20
CA CYS A 48 -8.44 -21.05 -1.19
C CYS A 48 -9.61 -21.96 -1.54
N SER A 49 -9.34 -23.24 -1.75
CA SER A 49 -10.35 -24.25 -2.10
C SER A 49 -10.60 -25.29 -1.00
N SER A 50 -9.79 -25.25 0.08
CA SER A 50 -9.94 -26.13 1.24
C SER A 50 -9.90 -25.30 2.50
N TYR A 51 -11.03 -25.20 3.19
CA TYR A 51 -11.18 -24.34 4.36
C TYR A 51 -12.28 -24.84 5.28
N THR A 52 -12.26 -24.39 6.52
CA THR A 52 -13.40 -24.51 7.45
C THR A 52 -14.26 -23.25 7.34
N ALA A 53 -15.55 -23.42 7.07
CA ALA A 53 -16.49 -22.30 6.98
C ALA A 53 -16.84 -21.77 8.38
N ILE A 54 -16.79 -20.45 8.54
CA ILE A 54 -17.34 -19.74 9.69
C ILE A 54 -18.64 -19.10 9.22
N ASN A 55 -19.76 -19.55 9.80
CA ASN A 55 -21.08 -19.00 9.49
C ASN A 55 -22.03 -19.26 10.65
N GLY A 56 -22.70 -18.22 11.12
CA GLY A 56 -23.67 -18.35 12.21
C GLY A 56 -23.47 -17.29 13.30
N SER A 57 -24.17 -17.49 14.41
CA SER A 57 -24.13 -16.62 15.58
C SER A 57 -24.22 -17.46 16.85
N ASP A 58 -23.30 -17.26 17.77
CA ASP A 58 -23.36 -17.76 19.15
C ASP A 58 -22.66 -16.74 20.05
N THR A 59 -23.47 -15.90 20.70
CA THR A 59 -23.00 -14.88 21.65
C THR A 59 -23.14 -15.31 23.11
N SER A 60 -23.55 -16.56 23.35
CA SER A 60 -23.65 -17.13 24.71
C SER A 60 -22.27 -17.24 25.35
N ASP A 61 -22.24 -17.53 26.67
CA ASP A 61 -20.97 -17.73 27.40
C ASP A 61 -20.15 -18.93 26.89
N SER A 62 -20.77 -19.84 26.16
CA SER A 62 -20.12 -20.95 25.44
C SER A 62 -19.80 -20.67 23.99
N GLY A 63 -20.15 -19.50 23.46
CA GLY A 63 -20.01 -19.09 22.05
C GLY A 63 -18.57 -18.77 21.61
N TRP A 64 -17.62 -19.58 22.03
CA TRP A 64 -16.22 -19.48 21.64
C TRP A 64 -15.91 -20.30 20.42
N LEU A 65 -15.29 -19.66 19.44
CA LEU A 65 -14.83 -20.31 18.22
C LEU A 65 -13.34 -20.63 18.33
N GLY A 66 -12.98 -21.91 18.39
CA GLY A 66 -11.58 -22.37 18.38
C GLY A 66 -11.05 -22.51 16.96
N LEU A 67 -9.95 -21.81 16.64
CA LEU A 67 -9.26 -21.91 15.37
C LEU A 67 -7.93 -22.66 15.54
N TYR A 68 -7.85 -23.85 14.97
CA TYR A 68 -6.63 -24.65 14.88
C TYR A 68 -5.87 -24.31 13.60
N SER A 69 -4.62 -24.79 13.45
CA SER A 69 -3.86 -24.57 12.22
C SER A 69 -4.64 -24.98 10.97
N GLY A 70 -4.72 -24.09 10.01
CA GLY A 70 -5.47 -24.26 8.75
C GLY A 70 -6.19 -23.03 8.27
N TRP A 71 -7.01 -23.22 7.24
CA TRP A 71 -7.73 -22.15 6.56
C TRP A 71 -9.19 -22.06 7.03
N TYR A 72 -9.62 -20.83 7.23
CA TYR A 72 -10.97 -20.48 7.64
C TYR A 72 -11.51 -19.37 6.73
N VAL A 73 -12.78 -19.47 6.38
CA VAL A 73 -13.47 -18.45 5.58
C VAL A 73 -14.78 -18.08 6.26
N VAL A 74 -15.01 -16.79 6.44
CA VAL A 74 -16.30 -16.28 6.93
C VAL A 74 -17.27 -16.26 5.78
N THR A 75 -18.15 -17.29 5.68
CA THR A 75 -19.01 -17.49 4.50
C THR A 75 -20.32 -16.69 4.55
N GLY A 76 -20.57 -15.94 5.60
CA GLY A 76 -21.70 -15.02 5.79
C GLY A 76 -21.50 -14.19 7.03
N ASN A 77 -22.29 -13.12 7.18
CA ASN A 77 -22.23 -12.30 8.40
C ASN A 77 -22.40 -13.19 9.63
N SER A 78 -21.44 -13.12 10.49
CA SER A 78 -21.30 -14.02 11.63
C SER A 78 -21.01 -13.24 12.91
N GLU A 79 -21.56 -13.70 14.03
CA GLU A 79 -21.36 -13.08 15.33
C GLU A 79 -21.11 -14.14 16.39
N TYR A 80 -19.97 -14.06 17.06
CA TYR A 80 -19.61 -14.97 18.14
C TYR A 80 -19.16 -14.18 19.38
N LYS A 81 -19.19 -14.84 20.55
CA LYS A 81 -18.67 -14.26 21.76
C LYS A 81 -17.19 -13.93 21.60
N ALA A 82 -16.39 -14.89 21.18
CA ALA A 82 -14.96 -14.70 20.99
C ALA A 82 -14.36 -15.76 20.04
N VAL A 83 -13.15 -15.48 19.59
CA VAL A 83 -12.28 -16.42 18.88
C VAL A 83 -11.07 -16.78 19.76
N ASN A 84 -10.77 -18.07 19.87
CA ASN A 84 -9.52 -18.57 20.42
C ASN A 84 -8.65 -19.13 19.29
N VAL A 85 -7.51 -18.54 19.06
CA VAL A 85 -6.50 -19.06 18.15
C VAL A 85 -5.69 -20.10 18.90
N LEU A 86 -5.80 -21.35 18.48
CA LEU A 86 -5.21 -22.52 19.13
C LEU A 86 -4.15 -23.20 18.24
N GLY A 87 -3.95 -22.67 17.05
CA GLY A 87 -2.99 -23.18 16.07
C GLY A 87 -1.82 -22.24 15.87
N ASP A 88 -0.70 -22.83 15.45
CA ASP A 88 0.54 -22.10 15.17
C ASP A 88 0.56 -21.48 13.76
N ASP A 89 -0.44 -21.79 12.92
CA ASP A 89 -0.57 -21.27 11.56
C ASP A 89 -2.04 -21.24 11.12
N VAL A 90 -2.74 -20.19 11.53
CA VAL A 90 -4.18 -19.99 11.27
C VAL A 90 -4.36 -18.90 10.22
N HIS A 91 -5.09 -19.22 9.15
CA HIS A 91 -5.40 -18.31 8.08
C HIS A 91 -6.90 -18.00 8.07
N LEU A 92 -7.26 -16.72 8.15
CA LEU A 92 -8.65 -16.25 8.16
C LEU A 92 -8.92 -15.36 6.96
N ILE A 93 -9.78 -15.79 6.08
CA ILE A 93 -10.28 -14.98 4.95
C ILE A 93 -11.62 -14.37 5.34
N ILE A 94 -11.72 -13.04 5.21
CA ILE A 94 -12.96 -12.30 5.37
C ILE A 94 -13.36 -11.75 3.99
N PRO A 95 -14.32 -12.38 3.31
CA PRO A 95 -14.72 -11.98 1.97
C PRO A 95 -15.35 -10.58 1.93
N ASP A 96 -15.27 -9.95 0.77
CA ASP A 96 -15.86 -8.64 0.54
C ASP A 96 -17.35 -8.60 0.90
N GLY A 97 -17.76 -7.59 1.62
CA GLY A 97 -19.13 -7.38 2.09
C GLY A 97 -19.55 -8.27 3.27
N VAL A 98 -18.70 -9.15 3.77
CA VAL A 98 -18.98 -10.03 4.91
C VAL A 98 -18.40 -9.43 6.20
N THR A 99 -19.14 -9.57 7.29
CA THR A 99 -18.72 -9.10 8.62
C THR A 99 -18.63 -10.26 9.61
N LEU A 100 -17.52 -10.35 10.32
CA LEU A 100 -17.36 -11.13 11.54
C LEU A 100 -17.34 -10.20 12.74
N THR A 101 -18.28 -10.38 13.65
CA THR A 101 -18.38 -9.61 14.90
C THR A 101 -18.02 -10.49 16.09
N LEU A 102 -17.18 -9.98 16.97
CA LEU A 102 -16.73 -10.67 18.18
C LEU A 102 -16.89 -9.72 19.39
N ASN A 103 -17.60 -10.17 20.42
CA ASN A 103 -17.98 -9.33 21.56
C ASN A 103 -17.04 -9.47 22.77
N SER A 104 -16.15 -10.46 22.77
CA SER A 104 -15.17 -10.71 23.84
C SER A 104 -13.79 -11.09 23.29
N GLY A 105 -13.42 -10.50 22.16
CA GLY A 105 -12.06 -10.51 21.65
C GLY A 105 -11.67 -11.66 20.74
N VAL A 106 -10.47 -11.52 20.18
CA VAL A 106 -9.68 -12.60 19.57
C VAL A 106 -8.51 -12.91 20.49
N LYS A 107 -8.56 -14.07 21.13
CA LYS A 107 -7.50 -14.54 21.99
C LYS A 107 -6.40 -15.17 21.15
N LEU A 108 -5.28 -14.45 21.02
CA LEU A 108 -4.08 -14.84 20.29
C LEU A 108 -2.90 -14.71 21.26
N GLU A 109 -2.65 -15.76 22.02
CA GLU A 109 -1.66 -15.76 23.09
C GLU A 109 -0.37 -16.46 22.70
N SER A 110 0.72 -16.05 23.32
CA SER A 110 2.02 -16.70 23.23
C SER A 110 2.51 -16.97 24.66
N ASP A 111 3.09 -18.13 24.88
CA ASP A 111 3.83 -18.50 26.09
C ASP A 111 5.26 -18.97 25.73
N ASP A 112 6.05 -19.32 26.72
CA ASP A 112 7.44 -19.78 26.52
C ASP A 112 7.58 -21.03 25.63
N LYS A 113 6.47 -21.67 25.25
CA LYS A 113 6.47 -22.97 24.54
C LYS A 113 5.62 -22.94 23.26
N THR A 114 4.64 -22.05 23.18
CA THR A 114 3.70 -21.97 22.06
C THR A 114 3.59 -20.53 21.59
N SER A 115 3.77 -20.31 20.29
CA SER A 115 3.53 -19.02 19.64
C SER A 115 2.45 -19.21 18.58
N HIS A 116 1.21 -18.86 18.93
CA HIS A 116 0.13 -18.94 17.98
C HIS A 116 0.25 -17.83 16.94
N LYS A 117 -0.08 -18.17 15.70
CA LYS A 117 -0.07 -17.22 14.56
C LYS A 117 -1.45 -17.14 13.94
N LEU A 118 -1.90 -15.90 13.69
CA LEU A 118 -3.09 -15.58 12.92
C LEU A 118 -2.71 -14.69 11.73
N THR A 119 -3.10 -15.11 10.54
CA THR A 119 -2.97 -14.32 9.32
C THR A 119 -4.36 -13.97 8.80
N ILE A 120 -4.65 -12.68 8.62
CA ILE A 120 -5.94 -12.17 8.15
C ILE A 120 -5.81 -11.68 6.73
N TYR A 121 -6.70 -12.16 5.86
CA TYR A 121 -6.75 -11.80 4.45
C TYR A 121 -8.09 -11.14 4.11
N GLY A 122 -8.02 -10.09 3.30
CA GLY A 122 -9.16 -9.52 2.58
C GLY A 122 -9.19 -9.98 1.13
N GLN A 123 -10.22 -9.56 0.41
CA GLN A 123 -10.33 -9.71 -1.04
C GLN A 123 -10.00 -8.39 -1.77
N THR A 124 -10.29 -8.31 -3.06
CA THR A 124 -9.89 -7.19 -3.93
C THR A 124 -10.40 -5.83 -3.47
N ASN A 125 -11.66 -5.74 -3.00
CA ASN A 125 -12.26 -4.48 -2.55
C ASN A 125 -11.96 -4.14 -1.10
N ASN A 126 -11.29 -5.06 -0.38
CA ASN A 126 -10.90 -4.87 1.02
C ASN A 126 -12.08 -4.54 1.98
N SER A 127 -13.32 -4.93 1.59
CA SER A 127 -14.55 -4.58 2.31
C SER A 127 -15.04 -5.64 3.29
N GLY A 128 -14.35 -6.78 3.36
CA GLY A 128 -14.55 -7.78 4.42
C GLY A 128 -14.18 -7.20 5.78
N LYS A 129 -15.05 -7.36 6.78
CA LYS A 129 -14.94 -6.64 8.05
C LYS A 129 -14.79 -7.57 9.25
N LEU A 130 -13.79 -7.34 10.08
CA LEU A 130 -13.65 -7.89 11.42
C LEU A 130 -13.91 -6.78 12.45
N THR A 131 -14.96 -6.94 13.24
CA THR A 131 -15.26 -6.03 14.34
C THR A 131 -15.12 -6.78 15.66
N VAL A 132 -14.22 -6.29 16.49
CA VAL A 132 -13.88 -6.93 17.76
C VAL A 132 -14.02 -5.92 18.88
N THR A 133 -14.77 -6.29 19.90
CA THR A 133 -14.79 -5.62 21.19
C THR A 133 -14.38 -6.61 22.28
N ASN A 134 -13.80 -6.14 23.34
CA ASN A 134 -13.51 -7.01 24.47
C ASN A 134 -14.06 -6.40 25.76
N ASP A 135 -15.01 -7.08 26.38
CA ASP A 135 -15.65 -6.71 27.63
C ASP A 135 -14.88 -7.19 28.87
N TYR A 136 -13.85 -8.03 28.71
CA TYR A 136 -12.92 -8.40 29.80
C TYR A 136 -11.90 -7.29 30.03
N SER A 137 -11.92 -6.70 31.20
CA SER A 137 -11.14 -5.51 31.57
C SER A 137 -9.64 -5.66 31.25
N GLY A 138 -9.04 -6.81 31.50
CA GLY A 138 -7.61 -7.07 31.33
C GLY A 138 -7.17 -7.60 29.95
N ALA A 139 -8.09 -7.77 28.99
CA ALA A 139 -7.76 -8.44 27.74
C ALA A 139 -7.70 -7.48 26.53
N ALA A 140 -6.82 -7.77 25.58
CA ALA A 140 -6.76 -7.07 24.31
C ALA A 140 -8.00 -7.36 23.44
N GLY A 141 -8.34 -6.45 22.51
CA GLY A 141 -9.35 -6.74 21.48
C GLY A 141 -8.90 -7.89 20.59
N ILE A 142 -7.73 -7.80 20.03
CA ILE A 142 -7.05 -8.89 19.32
C ILE A 142 -5.68 -9.09 19.96
N GLY A 143 -5.46 -10.25 20.61
CA GLY A 143 -4.16 -10.52 21.20
C GLY A 143 -4.22 -11.26 22.54
N GLY A 144 -3.42 -10.80 23.52
CA GLY A 144 -3.28 -11.43 24.83
C GLY A 144 -4.45 -11.17 25.75
N GLY A 145 -4.78 -12.14 26.57
CA GLY A 145 -5.64 -11.97 27.74
C GLY A 145 -4.87 -11.37 28.93
N GLU A 146 -5.53 -11.27 30.10
CA GLU A 146 -4.89 -10.82 31.34
C GLU A 146 -3.71 -11.75 31.70
N GLY A 147 -2.53 -11.18 31.90
CA GLY A 147 -1.30 -11.92 32.19
C GLY A 147 -0.68 -12.63 30.99
N ALA A 148 -1.16 -12.39 29.78
CA ALA A 148 -0.65 -13.04 28.58
C ALA A 148 -0.13 -12.07 27.53
N SER A 149 0.96 -12.45 26.88
CA SER A 149 1.51 -11.78 25.73
C SER A 149 0.72 -12.11 24.45
N CYS A 150 0.77 -11.24 23.46
CA CYS A 150 0.22 -11.51 22.13
C CYS A 150 1.10 -12.51 21.37
N GLY A 151 0.49 -13.34 20.51
CA GLY A 151 1.18 -14.14 19.52
C GLY A 151 1.58 -13.35 18.28
N THR A 152 1.70 -14.01 17.14
CA THR A 152 2.03 -13.39 15.85
C THR A 152 0.76 -13.06 15.07
N LEU A 153 0.58 -11.81 14.69
CA LEU A 153 -0.52 -11.35 13.85
C LEU A 153 0.00 -10.76 12.54
N GLU A 154 -0.49 -11.29 11.42
CA GLU A 154 -0.23 -10.74 10.09
C GLU A 154 -1.53 -10.28 9.45
N ILE A 155 -1.55 -9.07 8.89
CA ILE A 155 -2.72 -8.49 8.23
C ILE A 155 -2.36 -8.17 6.79
N HIS A 156 -2.96 -8.91 5.86
CA HIS A 156 -2.81 -8.70 4.43
C HIS A 156 -3.95 -7.86 3.85
N GLY A 157 -5.08 -7.72 4.54
CA GLY A 157 -6.21 -6.94 4.06
C GLY A 157 -7.45 -7.06 4.92
N GLY A 158 -8.54 -6.46 4.47
CA GLY A 158 -9.80 -6.34 5.19
C GLY A 158 -9.90 -5.05 6.03
N THR A 159 -11.11 -4.77 6.50
CA THR A 159 -11.38 -3.68 7.45
C THR A 159 -11.42 -4.26 8.86
N ILE A 160 -10.47 -3.91 9.70
CA ILE A 160 -10.31 -4.45 11.05
C ILE A 160 -10.57 -3.36 12.08
N ASN A 161 -11.58 -3.53 12.92
CA ASN A 161 -11.88 -2.65 14.04
C ASN A 161 -11.73 -3.44 15.33
N ALA A 162 -10.78 -3.07 16.16
CA ALA A 162 -10.49 -3.76 17.41
C ALA A 162 -10.53 -2.81 18.60
N THR A 163 -11.27 -3.17 19.63
CA THR A 163 -11.36 -2.41 20.89
C THR A 163 -10.99 -3.32 22.05
N GLY A 164 -10.01 -2.90 22.82
CA GLY A 164 -9.56 -3.61 24.04
C GLY A 164 -10.47 -3.38 25.23
N GLY A 165 -10.38 -4.25 26.21
CA GLY A 165 -10.96 -4.02 27.54
C GLY A 165 -10.25 -2.86 28.26
N GLU A 166 -10.75 -2.43 29.40
CA GLU A 166 -10.28 -1.24 30.14
C GLU A 166 -8.75 -1.15 30.27
N LYS A 167 -8.07 -2.29 30.47
CA LYS A 167 -6.63 -2.43 30.68
C LYS A 167 -5.91 -3.09 29.51
N GLY A 168 -6.64 -3.52 28.49
CA GLY A 168 -6.11 -4.22 27.32
C GLY A 168 -5.83 -3.28 26.16
N ALA A 169 -4.91 -3.66 25.31
CA ALA A 169 -4.68 -3.00 24.03
C ALA A 169 -5.84 -3.25 23.04
N GLY A 170 -6.05 -2.36 22.06
CA GLY A 170 -6.93 -2.65 20.93
C GLY A 170 -6.41 -3.87 20.15
N ILE A 171 -5.14 -3.83 19.77
CA ILE A 171 -4.41 -4.95 19.16
C ILE A 171 -3.08 -5.10 19.92
N GLY A 172 -2.84 -6.26 20.52
CA GLY A 172 -1.57 -6.53 21.18
C GLY A 172 -1.70 -7.22 22.53
N GLY A 173 -1.09 -6.67 23.58
CA GLY A 173 -1.03 -7.27 24.91
C GLY A 173 -2.27 -7.04 25.78
N GLY A 174 -2.54 -7.99 26.67
CA GLY A 174 -3.43 -7.79 27.81
C GLY A 174 -2.72 -7.11 28.98
N SER A 175 -3.45 -6.93 30.11
CA SER A 175 -2.92 -6.34 31.32
C SER A 175 -1.88 -7.22 32.01
N GLY A 176 -0.81 -6.62 32.54
CA GLY A 176 0.18 -7.28 33.41
C GLY A 176 1.32 -7.97 32.66
N GLN A 177 1.35 -7.97 31.36
CA GLN A 177 2.43 -8.49 30.53
C GLN A 177 2.66 -7.57 29.34
N GLY A 178 3.93 -7.41 28.95
CA GLY A 178 4.29 -6.70 27.72
C GLY A 178 3.76 -7.39 26.47
N PHE A 179 3.62 -6.60 25.41
CA PHE A 179 3.37 -7.16 24.09
C PHE A 179 4.68 -7.73 23.51
N TYR A 180 5.03 -8.96 23.85
CA TYR A 180 6.19 -9.64 23.25
C TYR A 180 5.90 -10.25 21.87
N GLY A 181 4.70 -10.05 21.33
CA GLY A 181 4.29 -10.57 20.03
C GLY A 181 4.84 -9.79 18.84
N GLN A 182 4.50 -10.28 17.68
CA GLN A 182 4.84 -9.65 16.40
C GLN A 182 3.56 -9.27 15.65
N LEU A 183 3.44 -8.01 15.29
CA LEU A 183 2.40 -7.51 14.38
C LEU A 183 3.02 -7.06 13.07
N THR A 184 2.54 -7.63 11.96
CA THR A 184 2.93 -7.19 10.62
C THR A 184 1.70 -6.80 9.81
N ILE A 185 1.67 -5.57 9.29
CA ILE A 185 0.59 -5.04 8.46
C ILE A 185 1.13 -4.78 7.07
N TYR A 186 0.70 -5.59 6.11
CA TYR A 186 1.01 -5.42 4.69
C TYR A 186 -0.03 -4.56 3.97
N GLY A 187 -1.26 -4.50 4.48
CA GLY A 187 -2.36 -3.75 3.88
C GLY A 187 -3.65 -3.86 4.67
N GLY A 188 -4.73 -3.28 4.15
CA GLY A 188 -6.03 -3.22 4.83
C GLY A 188 -6.27 -1.90 5.55
N ASP A 189 -7.47 -1.77 6.13
CA ASP A 189 -7.89 -0.65 6.96
C ASP A 189 -8.01 -1.11 8.41
N VAL A 190 -7.03 -0.76 9.24
CA VAL A 190 -6.94 -1.19 10.63
C VAL A 190 -7.25 -0.03 11.55
N THR A 191 -8.30 -0.15 12.36
CA THR A 191 -8.62 0.80 13.42
C THR A 191 -8.56 0.08 14.78
N ALA A 192 -7.73 0.60 15.67
CA ALA A 192 -7.52 -0.01 16.98
C ALA A 192 -7.73 1.00 18.10
N HIS A 193 -8.57 0.64 19.07
CA HIS A 193 -8.87 1.44 20.26
C HIS A 193 -8.38 0.70 21.51
N GLY A 194 -7.46 1.29 22.22
CA GLY A 194 -7.06 0.80 23.55
C GLY A 194 -8.14 1.09 24.60
N GLY A 195 -8.15 0.29 25.66
CA GLY A 195 -8.89 0.61 26.86
C GLY A 195 -8.29 1.81 27.60
N LEU A 196 -8.84 2.17 28.76
CA LEU A 196 -8.40 3.34 29.55
C LEU A 196 -6.87 3.36 29.80
N PHE A 197 -6.29 2.18 30.04
CA PHE A 197 -4.87 1.98 30.35
C PHE A 197 -4.09 1.26 29.24
N GLY A 198 -4.76 0.81 28.18
CA GLY A 198 -4.18 0.06 27.08
C GLY A 198 -3.83 0.92 25.87
N ALA A 199 -2.80 0.54 25.14
CA ALA A 199 -2.46 1.15 23.85
C ALA A 199 -3.52 0.83 22.79
N GLY A 200 -3.65 1.70 21.77
CA GLY A 200 -4.41 1.33 20.56
C GLY A 200 -3.82 0.08 19.92
N ILE A 201 -2.54 0.15 19.60
CA ILE A 201 -1.73 -0.99 19.13
C ILE A 201 -0.49 -1.09 20.01
N GLY A 202 -0.30 -2.20 20.72
CA GLY A 202 0.85 -2.38 21.58
C GLY A 202 0.53 -3.12 22.88
N SER A 203 1.00 -2.60 24.03
CA SER A 203 0.77 -3.27 25.31
C SER A 203 -0.52 -2.81 26.03
N GLY A 204 -1.03 -3.66 26.91
CA GLY A 204 -2.04 -3.31 27.89
C GLY A 204 -1.46 -2.54 29.08
N ASP A 205 -2.22 -2.47 30.18
CA ASP A 205 -1.77 -1.93 31.48
C ASP A 205 -0.60 -2.76 32.02
N GLU A 206 0.56 -2.15 32.14
CA GLU A 206 1.81 -2.81 32.60
C GLU A 206 2.27 -2.21 33.92
N ASN A 207 2.65 -3.05 34.86
CA ASN A 207 3.35 -2.64 36.05
C ASN A 207 4.87 -2.77 35.93
N SER A 208 5.39 -2.77 34.70
CA SER A 208 6.83 -2.92 34.45
C SER A 208 7.25 -2.16 33.20
N ALA A 209 8.48 -1.69 33.16
CA ALA A 209 9.08 -1.01 32.00
C ALA A 209 9.40 -1.95 30.83
N ALA A 210 8.53 -2.91 30.54
CA ALA A 210 8.69 -3.84 29.43
C ALA A 210 8.42 -3.18 28.08
N MET A 211 9.02 -3.71 27.03
CA MET A 211 8.82 -3.25 25.65
C MET A 211 7.45 -3.69 25.13
N ALA A 212 6.78 -2.81 24.38
CA ALA A 212 5.47 -3.11 23.80
C ALA A 212 5.52 -3.93 22.48
N GLY A 213 6.54 -4.79 22.29
CA GLY A 213 6.64 -5.75 21.19
C GLY A 213 7.20 -5.22 19.88
N PHE A 214 7.02 -5.99 18.80
CA PHE A 214 7.54 -5.69 17.46
C PHE A 214 6.38 -5.39 16.52
N ILE A 215 6.39 -4.21 15.92
CA ILE A 215 5.34 -3.76 14.99
C ILE A 215 5.99 -3.35 13.68
N THR A 216 5.55 -3.95 12.57
CA THR A 216 6.02 -3.59 11.23
C THR A 216 4.83 -3.23 10.35
N ILE A 217 4.87 -2.04 9.75
CA ILE A 217 3.84 -1.56 8.83
C ILE A 217 4.48 -1.33 7.47
N TYR A 218 4.14 -2.18 6.52
CA TYR A 218 4.57 -2.05 5.13
C TYR A 218 3.60 -1.23 4.29
N GLY A 219 2.29 -1.24 4.64
CA GLY A 219 1.26 -0.56 3.86
C GLY A 219 -0.11 -0.55 4.54
N GLY A 220 -1.14 -0.14 3.81
CA GLY A 220 -2.51 -0.01 4.31
C GLY A 220 -2.77 1.30 5.04
N LYS A 221 -3.96 1.40 5.63
CA LYS A 221 -4.34 2.49 6.53
C LYS A 221 -4.42 1.96 7.96
N VAL A 222 -3.68 2.57 8.87
CA VAL A 222 -3.65 2.20 10.29
C VAL A 222 -4.04 3.42 11.12
N VAL A 223 -5.12 3.31 11.89
CA VAL A 223 -5.59 4.35 12.80
C VAL A 223 -5.61 3.78 14.21
N ALA A 224 -4.80 4.32 15.08
CA ALA A 224 -4.69 3.88 16.45
C ALA A 224 -5.12 4.97 17.43
N TYR A 225 -5.96 4.60 18.39
CA TYR A 225 -6.38 5.45 19.50
C TYR A 225 -5.93 4.83 20.80
N GLY A 226 -5.04 5.51 21.51
CA GLY A 226 -4.61 5.11 22.85
C GLY A 226 -5.70 5.32 23.89
N GLY A 227 -5.60 4.61 24.99
CA GLY A 227 -6.33 4.94 26.22
C GLY A 227 -5.81 6.24 26.84
N LYS A 228 -6.52 6.74 27.86
CA LYS A 228 -6.19 8.02 28.52
C LYS A 228 -4.74 8.10 29.00
N TYR A 229 -4.19 6.99 29.46
CA TYR A 229 -2.85 6.92 30.03
C TYR A 229 -1.87 6.13 29.15
N ALA A 230 -2.24 5.80 27.93
CA ALA A 230 -1.50 4.91 27.05
C ALA A 230 -1.17 5.59 25.73
N ALA A 231 -0.16 5.10 25.05
CA ALA A 231 0.17 5.51 23.69
C ALA A 231 -0.88 5.02 22.70
N ALA A 232 -1.02 5.72 21.57
CA ALA A 232 -1.82 5.17 20.48
C ALA A 232 -1.15 3.95 19.85
N ILE A 233 0.17 4.06 19.55
CA ILE A 233 0.99 2.92 19.12
C ILE A 233 2.17 2.81 20.08
N GLY A 234 2.25 1.72 20.84
CA GLY A 234 3.34 1.46 21.77
C GLY A 234 2.91 1.03 23.16
N GLY A 235 3.35 1.75 24.20
CA GLY A 235 3.13 1.36 25.59
C GLY A 235 1.72 1.66 26.13
N GLY A 236 1.18 0.75 26.89
CA GLY A 236 0.06 1.03 27.80
C GLY A 236 0.52 1.81 29.02
N TYR A 237 -0.30 1.90 30.05
CA TYR A 237 0.06 2.56 31.32
C TYR A 237 1.33 1.95 31.92
N GLU A 238 2.31 2.78 32.25
CA GLU A 238 3.66 2.43 32.68
C GLU A 238 4.50 1.62 31.69
N GLY A 239 3.97 1.36 30.45
CA GLY A 239 4.66 0.60 29.41
C GLY A 239 5.57 1.48 28.54
N ASN A 240 6.73 0.94 28.19
CA ASN A 240 7.61 1.55 27.17
C ASN A 240 7.05 1.37 25.76
N GLY A 241 7.58 2.15 24.81
CA GLY A 241 7.22 2.02 23.41
C GLY A 241 7.53 0.67 22.78
N ALA A 242 7.03 0.44 21.58
CA ALA A 242 7.30 -0.72 20.76
C ALA A 242 8.57 -0.52 19.91
N SER A 243 9.18 -1.62 19.45
CA SER A 243 10.07 -1.58 18.28
C SER A 243 9.20 -1.49 17.03
N LEU A 244 9.06 -0.28 16.48
CA LEU A 244 8.16 0.04 15.37
C LEU A 244 8.96 0.36 14.11
N SER A 245 8.61 -0.29 13.00
CA SER A 245 9.14 0.02 11.67
C SER A 245 8.02 0.33 10.70
N ILE A 246 8.04 1.52 10.09
CA ILE A 246 7.06 1.96 9.09
C ILE A 246 7.78 2.12 7.75
N TYR A 247 7.44 1.27 6.79
CA TYR A 247 7.99 1.31 5.44
C TYR A 247 7.08 2.05 4.45
N GLY A 248 5.76 2.09 4.74
CA GLY A 248 4.77 2.69 3.85
C GLY A 248 3.38 2.77 4.49
N GLY A 249 2.38 3.12 3.66
CA GLY A 249 1.00 3.25 4.11
C GLY A 249 0.68 4.59 4.76
N TRP A 250 -0.49 4.65 5.39
CA TRP A 250 -1.01 5.81 6.11
C TRP A 250 -1.23 5.44 7.58
N VAL A 251 -0.49 6.06 8.47
CA VAL A 251 -0.54 5.77 9.92
C VAL A 251 -0.99 7.01 10.68
N GLU A 252 -2.09 6.90 11.38
CA GLU A 252 -2.64 7.91 12.29
C GLU A 252 -2.58 7.36 13.72
N ALA A 253 -1.95 8.10 14.63
CA ALA A 253 -1.76 7.69 16.01
C ALA A 253 -2.19 8.82 16.96
N TYR A 254 -3.31 8.63 17.66
CA TYR A 254 -3.93 9.63 18.51
C TYR A 254 -3.99 9.17 19.96
N ALA A 255 -3.18 9.77 20.82
CA ALA A 255 -3.38 9.70 22.26
C ALA A 255 -4.39 10.78 22.69
N PRO A 256 -5.35 10.48 23.61
CA PRO A 256 -6.41 11.40 23.91
C PRO A 256 -5.92 12.62 24.70
N LYS A 257 -6.53 13.77 24.42
CA LYS A 257 -6.44 14.99 25.22
C LYS A 257 -7.72 15.13 26.05
N THR A 258 -7.61 15.37 27.33
CA THR A 258 -8.76 15.38 28.23
C THR A 258 -8.75 16.62 29.11
N GLU A 259 -9.91 17.25 29.32
CA GLU A 259 -10.03 18.51 30.10
C GLU A 259 -9.80 18.30 31.60
N ASP A 260 -10.34 17.22 32.19
CA ASP A 260 -10.40 17.05 33.64
C ASP A 260 -9.18 16.34 34.27
N ASP A 261 -8.48 15.53 33.52
CA ASP A 261 -7.27 14.79 33.94
C ASP A 261 -6.45 14.44 32.73
N LYS A 262 -5.47 15.30 32.45
CA LYS A 262 -4.68 15.34 31.22
C LYS A 262 -4.15 13.97 30.77
N GLY A 263 -4.32 13.66 29.50
CA GLY A 263 -3.79 12.46 28.85
C GLY A 263 -2.25 12.44 28.82
N ASP A 264 -1.64 11.29 29.11
CA ASP A 264 -0.20 11.22 29.32
C ASP A 264 0.55 10.35 28.28
N GLY A 265 -0.17 9.59 27.43
CA GLY A 265 0.45 8.72 26.43
C GLY A 265 1.03 9.47 25.24
N ALA A 266 2.06 8.91 24.62
CA ALA A 266 2.58 9.38 23.33
C ALA A 266 1.60 9.01 22.19
N GLY A 267 1.66 9.74 21.05
CA GLY A 267 1.03 9.27 19.82
C GLY A 267 1.67 7.94 19.39
N ILE A 268 2.98 7.96 19.21
CA ILE A 268 3.79 6.76 18.96
C ILE A 268 4.89 6.73 20.03
N GLY A 269 4.92 5.68 20.85
CA GLY A 269 5.98 5.50 21.85
C GLY A 269 5.48 5.05 23.22
N GLY A 270 5.92 5.73 24.30
CA GLY A 270 5.60 5.35 25.67
C GLY A 270 4.19 5.72 26.12
N GLY A 271 3.60 4.89 26.99
CA GLY A 271 2.46 5.30 27.78
C GLY A 271 2.85 6.22 28.93
N ARG A 272 1.92 6.57 29.81
CA ARG A 272 2.21 7.37 31.02
C ARG A 272 3.37 6.74 31.80
N TYR A 273 4.39 7.54 32.09
CA TYR A 273 5.66 7.14 32.75
C TYR A 273 6.57 6.25 31.87
N GLY A 274 6.11 5.78 30.74
CA GLY A 274 6.89 4.94 29.81
C GLY A 274 7.84 5.78 28.93
N ASN A 275 8.99 5.22 28.62
CA ASN A 275 9.88 5.77 27.60
C ASN A 275 9.39 5.40 26.20
N GLY A 276 9.74 6.17 25.20
CA GLY A 276 9.78 5.67 23.83
C GLY A 276 10.72 4.47 23.73
N PHE A 277 10.70 3.77 22.62
CA PHE A 277 11.64 2.68 22.36
C PHE A 277 12.33 2.91 21.01
N GLU A 278 12.20 1.99 20.08
CA GLU A 278 12.80 2.14 18.76
C GLU A 278 11.70 2.46 17.74
N THR A 279 11.80 3.60 17.09
CA THR A 279 10.86 3.99 16.03
C THR A 279 11.63 4.31 14.77
N TYR A 280 11.40 3.51 13.72
CA TYR A 280 12.03 3.64 12.41
C TYR A 280 10.96 3.98 11.36
N ILE A 281 11.11 5.13 10.69
CA ILE A 281 10.19 5.54 9.61
C ILE A 281 11.00 5.65 8.32
N TYR A 282 10.77 4.69 7.43
CA TYR A 282 11.42 4.62 6.12
C TYR A 282 10.57 5.26 5.01
N GLY A 283 9.24 5.34 5.19
CA GLY A 283 8.32 5.85 4.18
C GLY A 283 6.89 6.00 4.70
N GLY A 284 5.96 6.28 3.78
CA GLY A 284 4.53 6.46 4.08
C GLY A 284 4.19 7.84 4.63
N THR A 285 2.93 7.97 5.09
CA THR A 285 2.42 9.17 5.76
C THR A 285 2.11 8.82 7.21
N VAL A 286 2.72 9.53 8.14
CA VAL A 286 2.57 9.34 9.59
C VAL A 286 2.04 10.62 10.22
N ASP A 287 0.91 10.54 10.90
CA ASP A 287 0.33 11.59 11.74
C ASP A 287 0.24 11.10 13.19
N ALA A 288 1.11 11.61 14.05
CA ALA A 288 1.25 11.16 15.43
C ALA A 288 0.99 12.31 16.40
N ASN A 289 -0.06 12.19 17.18
CA ASN A 289 -0.52 13.21 18.12
C ASN A 289 -0.51 12.67 19.56
N GLY A 290 0.36 13.23 20.38
CA GLY A 290 0.45 12.89 21.80
C GLY A 290 -0.73 13.44 22.61
N GLY A 291 -0.98 12.83 23.76
CA GLY A 291 -1.84 13.36 24.79
C GLY A 291 -1.30 14.70 25.34
N ASP A 292 -1.84 15.18 26.45
CA ASP A 292 -1.45 16.49 26.99
C ASP A 292 0.02 16.55 27.41
N TYR A 293 0.53 15.44 27.98
CA TYR A 293 1.92 15.35 28.46
C TYR A 293 2.79 14.38 27.66
N GLY A 294 2.20 13.61 26.75
CA GLY A 294 2.92 12.69 25.88
C GLY A 294 3.49 13.35 24.63
N ALA A 295 4.60 12.85 24.14
CA ALA A 295 5.17 13.28 22.86
C ALA A 295 4.27 12.85 21.67
N GLY A 296 4.35 13.55 20.54
CA GLY A 296 3.78 13.05 19.28
C GLY A 296 4.44 11.73 18.92
N ILE A 297 5.77 11.71 18.83
CA ILE A 297 6.60 10.52 18.67
C ILE A 297 7.67 10.53 19.76
N GLY A 298 7.70 9.54 20.65
CA GLY A 298 8.72 9.40 21.67
C GLY A 298 8.21 9.00 23.04
N GLY A 299 8.55 9.76 24.09
CA GLY A 299 8.21 9.42 25.47
C GLY A 299 6.79 9.76 25.87
N GLY A 300 6.23 9.02 26.82
CA GLY A 300 5.01 9.36 27.52
C GLY A 300 5.23 10.43 28.59
N GLY A 301 4.14 10.97 29.16
CA GLY A 301 4.21 12.01 30.20
C GLY A 301 4.59 11.44 31.57
N ALA A 302 5.50 12.14 32.27
CA ALA A 302 5.89 11.85 33.63
C ALA A 302 5.44 12.99 34.57
N ARG A 303 4.42 12.78 35.40
CA ARG A 303 3.90 13.80 36.32
C ARG A 303 4.62 13.84 37.66
N ASN A 304 5.34 12.81 37.99
CA ASN A 304 6.14 12.70 39.22
C ASN A 304 7.64 12.75 38.90
N HIS A 305 8.46 13.01 39.93
CA HIS A 305 9.91 13.14 39.75
C HIS A 305 10.65 11.78 39.71
N ARG A 306 9.95 10.65 39.73
CA ARG A 306 10.56 9.32 39.87
C ARG A 306 10.72 8.59 38.53
N GLU A 307 9.95 8.95 37.55
CA GLU A 307 9.89 8.28 36.25
C GLU A 307 10.04 9.27 35.13
N LYS A 308 10.62 8.88 34.02
CA LYS A 308 11.10 9.74 32.96
C LYS A 308 10.55 9.28 31.61
N GLY A 309 9.83 10.14 30.90
CA GLY A 309 9.37 9.89 29.55
C GLY A 309 10.43 10.24 28.49
N ASN A 310 11.51 9.46 28.42
CA ASN A 310 12.57 9.64 27.43
C ASN A 310 12.11 9.28 26.02
N SER A 311 12.75 9.82 24.99
CA SER A 311 12.31 9.62 23.61
C SER A 311 12.44 8.16 23.10
N GLY A 312 13.37 7.38 23.65
CA GLY A 312 13.91 6.22 22.96
C GLY A 312 14.72 6.62 21.72
N LEU A 313 14.93 5.68 20.79
CA LEU A 313 15.58 5.96 19.50
C LEU A 313 14.51 6.25 18.44
N ILE A 314 14.60 7.42 17.81
CA ILE A 314 13.71 7.80 16.70
C ILE A 314 14.56 8.03 15.47
N GLU A 315 14.37 7.24 14.42
CA GLU A 315 15.04 7.39 13.13
C GLU A 315 14.04 7.61 12.00
N ILE A 316 14.15 8.71 11.27
CA ILE A 316 13.32 9.06 10.14
C ILE A 316 14.19 9.12 8.89
N HIS A 317 13.98 8.13 8.01
CA HIS A 317 14.75 7.99 6.77
C HIS A 317 13.96 8.50 5.55
N GLY A 318 12.62 8.63 5.67
CA GLY A 318 11.77 9.05 4.55
C GLY A 318 10.32 9.26 4.96
N GLY A 319 9.45 9.45 3.95
CA GLY A 319 8.02 9.65 4.15
C GLY A 319 7.62 11.08 4.53
N THR A 320 6.34 11.25 4.84
CA THR A 320 5.77 12.49 5.36
C THR A 320 5.35 12.26 6.81
N VAL A 321 6.00 12.93 7.75
CA VAL A 321 5.80 12.75 9.18
C VAL A 321 5.27 14.05 9.78
N THR A 322 4.08 14.00 10.34
CA THR A 322 3.51 15.08 11.16
C THR A 322 3.43 14.61 12.60
N ALA A 323 4.03 15.36 13.50
CA ALA A 323 3.98 15.07 14.93
C ALA A 323 3.46 16.28 15.70
N GLY A 324 2.51 16.05 16.59
CA GLY A 324 1.90 17.07 17.43
C GLY A 324 1.96 16.73 18.92
N ALA A 325 2.27 17.74 19.75
CA ALA A 325 2.26 17.62 21.20
C ALA A 325 1.71 18.89 21.87
N THR A 326 1.31 18.77 23.14
CA THR A 326 0.86 19.92 23.93
C THR A 326 1.95 20.37 24.91
N GLU A 327 2.21 19.62 25.98
CA GLU A 327 3.19 19.96 27.04
C GLU A 327 4.52 19.19 26.88
N ALA A 328 4.64 18.34 25.84
CA ALA A 328 5.80 17.52 25.52
C ALA A 328 6.47 17.96 24.21
N ALA A 329 7.58 17.37 23.85
CA ALA A 329 8.14 17.55 22.50
C ALA A 329 7.23 16.89 21.47
N ALA A 330 7.11 17.50 20.28
CA ALA A 330 6.37 16.82 19.20
C ALA A 330 7.12 15.54 18.75
N ILE A 331 8.45 15.64 18.60
CA ILE A 331 9.32 14.47 18.39
C ILE A 331 10.40 14.50 19.46
N GLY A 332 10.42 13.52 20.36
CA GLY A 332 11.42 13.48 21.44
C GLY A 332 10.83 13.08 22.79
N CYS A 333 11.16 13.82 23.83
CA CYS A 333 10.73 13.52 25.20
C CYS A 333 9.25 13.83 25.45
N GLY A 334 8.61 13.00 26.25
CA GLY A 334 7.41 13.38 26.98
C GLY A 334 7.71 14.49 28.02
N PHE A 335 6.68 14.94 28.70
CA PHE A 335 6.84 15.90 29.79
C PHE A 335 7.75 15.32 30.89
N ARG A 336 8.78 16.09 31.30
CA ARG A 336 9.85 15.69 32.23
C ARG A 336 10.79 14.59 31.73
N GLY A 337 10.82 14.28 30.47
CA GLY A 337 11.85 13.39 29.91
C GLY A 337 13.23 14.04 29.89
N GLU A 338 14.27 13.25 30.14
CA GLU A 338 15.64 13.72 30.33
C GLU A 338 16.58 13.41 29.16
N SER A 339 16.18 12.60 28.20
CA SER A 339 17.01 12.29 27.03
C SER A 339 16.21 12.15 25.75
N ALA A 340 16.69 12.82 24.70
CA ALA A 340 16.11 12.76 23.35
C ALA A 340 17.17 12.27 22.36
N THR A 341 16.88 11.13 21.71
CA THR A 341 17.71 10.56 20.63
C THR A 341 16.91 10.54 19.34
N VAL A 342 17.24 11.45 18.42
CA VAL A 342 16.48 11.64 17.16
C VAL A 342 17.45 11.76 15.98
N LYS A 343 17.26 10.92 14.96
CA LYS A 343 18.03 10.99 13.72
C LYS A 343 17.08 11.15 12.54
N ILE A 344 17.31 12.16 11.72
CA ILE A 344 16.51 12.43 10.51
C ILE A 344 17.48 12.48 9.33
N SER A 345 17.34 11.51 8.43
CA SER A 345 18.17 11.41 7.22
C SER A 345 17.40 11.70 5.93
N GLY A 346 16.07 11.82 6.01
CA GLY A 346 15.25 12.08 4.83
C GLY A 346 13.79 12.38 5.18
N GLY A 347 12.96 12.50 4.14
CA GLY A 347 11.53 12.76 4.26
C GLY A 347 11.14 14.23 4.50
N THR A 348 9.84 14.43 4.68
CA THR A 348 9.26 15.72 5.09
C THR A 348 8.72 15.59 6.51
N VAL A 349 9.32 16.28 7.45
CA VAL A 349 9.02 16.18 8.89
C VAL A 349 8.47 17.48 9.39
N LYS A 350 7.26 17.44 9.97
CA LYS A 350 6.65 18.58 10.66
C LYS A 350 6.41 18.23 12.12
N ALA A 351 7.13 18.88 13.01
CA ALA A 351 7.03 18.71 14.45
C ALA A 351 6.49 20.00 15.10
N THR A 352 5.32 19.94 15.73
CA THR A 352 4.68 21.12 16.31
C THR A 352 4.27 20.86 17.76
N CYS A 353 4.78 21.70 18.65
CA CYS A 353 4.43 21.71 20.07
C CYS A 353 3.83 23.06 20.45
N SER A 354 2.79 23.08 21.29
CA SER A 354 2.09 24.30 21.71
C SER A 354 2.57 24.85 23.05
N SER A 355 3.21 24.06 23.91
CA SER A 355 3.67 24.49 25.25
C SER A 355 4.85 25.45 25.16
N SER A 356 4.83 26.52 25.96
CA SER A 356 5.93 27.49 26.07
C SER A 356 7.21 26.93 26.70
N SER A 357 7.19 25.68 27.16
CA SER A 357 8.32 25.01 27.82
C SER A 357 8.94 23.86 27.03
N SER A 358 8.34 23.44 25.93
CA SER A 358 8.77 22.25 25.20
C SER A 358 9.35 22.59 23.84
N ALA A 359 10.22 21.72 23.32
CA ALA A 359 10.76 21.82 21.97
C ALA A 359 9.84 21.19 20.92
N GLY A 360 9.93 21.65 19.68
CA GLY A 360 9.34 20.92 18.53
C GLY A 360 10.01 19.56 18.37
N ILE A 361 11.34 19.54 18.32
CA ILE A 361 12.16 18.31 18.32
C ILE A 361 13.13 18.37 19.50
N GLY A 362 13.10 17.36 20.38
CA GLY A 362 14.04 17.26 21.50
C GLY A 362 13.37 17.08 22.85
N GLY A 363 13.55 18.03 23.78
CA GLY A 363 13.08 17.96 25.15
C GLY A 363 11.62 18.38 25.34
N GLY A 364 10.93 17.69 26.23
CA GLY A 364 9.62 18.09 26.76
C GLY A 364 9.73 19.22 27.78
N GLY A 365 8.59 19.62 28.38
CA GLY A 365 8.56 20.65 29.41
C GLY A 365 9.13 20.18 30.75
N ASP A 366 9.48 21.14 31.60
CA ASP A 366 9.88 21.02 33.01
C ASP A 366 11.28 20.47 33.28
N TYR A 367 11.97 19.83 32.34
CA TYR A 367 13.37 19.41 32.43
C TYR A 367 14.16 19.77 31.17
N ASN A 368 15.48 19.99 31.33
CA ASN A 368 16.40 20.10 30.21
C ASN A 368 16.83 18.70 29.79
N ALA A 369 16.41 18.28 28.60
CA ALA A 369 16.77 16.94 28.10
C ALA A 369 18.23 16.93 27.58
N LYS A 370 18.95 15.84 27.84
CA LYS A 370 20.18 15.50 27.14
C LYS A 370 19.83 15.18 25.68
N LEU A 371 20.53 15.84 24.75
CA LEU A 371 20.25 15.69 23.32
C LEU A 371 21.26 14.75 22.65
N ASP A 372 20.75 13.89 21.79
CA ASP A 372 21.49 13.20 20.74
C ASP A 372 20.67 13.31 19.46
N ILE A 373 20.76 14.48 18.81
CA ILE A 373 19.95 14.81 17.64
C ILE A 373 20.86 15.00 16.44
N THR A 374 20.59 14.26 15.37
CA THR A 374 21.28 14.38 14.09
C THR A 374 20.27 14.56 12.96
N ILE A 375 20.40 15.63 12.19
CA ILE A 375 19.65 15.88 10.95
C ILE A 375 20.66 15.88 9.81
N SER A 376 20.57 14.88 8.94
CA SER A 376 21.49 14.72 7.81
C SER A 376 20.80 14.86 6.45
N GLY A 377 19.48 15.05 6.42
CA GLY A 377 18.73 15.19 5.17
C GLY A 377 17.26 15.50 5.41
N GLY A 378 16.50 15.57 4.30
CA GLY A 378 15.07 15.85 4.32
C GLY A 378 14.71 17.33 4.47
N THR A 379 13.39 17.57 4.60
CA THR A 379 12.83 18.89 4.94
C THR A 379 12.20 18.79 6.33
N VAL A 380 12.75 19.53 7.28
CA VAL A 380 12.35 19.49 8.69
C VAL A 380 11.79 20.85 9.12
N GLU A 381 10.51 20.87 9.49
CA GLU A 381 9.85 22.01 10.12
C GLU A 381 9.63 21.70 11.60
N ALA A 382 10.35 22.37 12.47
CA ALA A 382 10.30 22.17 13.91
C ALA A 382 9.79 23.44 14.60
N ASN A 383 8.55 23.39 15.09
CA ASN A 383 7.87 24.49 15.76
C ASN A 383 7.65 24.12 17.23
N GLY A 384 8.45 24.72 18.11
CA GLY A 384 8.31 24.49 19.55
C GLY A 384 7.85 25.74 20.27
N GLY A 385 7.22 25.58 21.39
CA GLY A 385 6.85 26.69 22.23
C GLY A 385 8.07 27.31 22.95
N ALA A 386 9.06 26.52 23.34
CA ALA A 386 10.34 27.01 23.84
C ALA A 386 11.37 27.15 22.72
N GLN A 387 11.79 26.03 22.18
CA GLN A 387 12.71 25.97 21.04
C GLN A 387 12.09 25.17 19.88
N GLY A 388 12.46 25.52 18.62
CA GLY A 388 12.15 24.65 17.48
C GLY A 388 12.83 23.29 17.65
N ILE A 389 14.15 23.29 17.83
CA ILE A 389 14.95 22.09 18.13
C ILE A 389 15.80 22.38 19.37
N GLY A 390 15.64 21.60 20.43
CA GLY A 390 16.40 21.89 21.66
C GLY A 390 15.99 21.05 22.87
N PRO A 391 16.59 21.36 24.04
CA PRO A 391 16.42 20.57 25.26
C PRO A 391 15.06 20.74 25.96
N GLY A 392 14.19 21.65 25.50
CA GLY A 392 13.05 22.11 26.31
C GLY A 392 13.48 23.17 27.33
N LYS A 393 12.56 23.57 28.20
CA LYS A 393 12.82 24.55 29.23
C LYS A 393 12.61 23.94 30.61
N GLY A 394 13.69 23.76 31.39
CA GLY A 394 13.60 23.30 32.75
C GLY A 394 12.94 24.32 33.69
N SER A 395 12.43 23.85 34.80
CA SER A 395 11.79 24.68 35.84
C SER A 395 12.79 25.54 36.63
N ILE A 396 14.07 25.21 36.56
CA ILE A 396 15.12 25.95 37.29
C ILE A 396 15.57 27.12 36.46
N MET A 397 15.27 28.35 36.92
CA MET A 397 15.61 29.57 36.24
C MET A 397 17.14 29.75 36.25
N GLY A 398 17.79 29.77 35.09
CA GLY A 398 19.10 30.32 34.91
C GLY A 398 20.09 29.61 33.99
N GLU A 399 20.04 28.32 33.79
CA GLU A 399 20.96 27.62 32.92
C GLU A 399 20.22 26.77 31.88
N TYR A 400 20.35 27.21 30.64
CA TYR A 400 19.84 26.50 29.48
C TYR A 400 20.93 25.63 28.84
N ASP A 401 21.88 25.16 29.67
CA ASP A 401 22.93 24.26 29.22
C ASP A 401 22.34 22.87 29.02
N TYR A 402 22.46 22.35 27.80
CA TYR A 402 22.18 20.96 27.54
C TYR A 402 23.46 20.13 27.48
N ASP A 403 23.42 18.96 28.04
CA ASP A 403 24.41 17.94 27.82
C ASP A 403 24.06 17.18 26.56
N GLY A 404 24.99 16.92 25.67
CA GLY A 404 24.78 16.12 24.48
C GLY A 404 25.14 16.80 23.17
N THR A 405 24.63 16.26 22.07
CA THR A 405 24.97 16.67 20.71
C THR A 405 23.72 17.06 19.91
N LEU A 406 23.84 18.12 19.15
CA LEU A 406 22.88 18.54 18.14
C LEU A 406 23.64 18.82 16.84
N VAL A 407 23.45 17.93 15.85
CA VAL A 407 24.20 17.98 14.59
C VAL A 407 23.22 18.20 13.44
N ILE A 408 23.41 19.25 12.67
CA ILE A 408 22.74 19.44 11.38
C ILE A 408 23.81 19.37 10.31
N ASN A 409 23.89 18.25 9.60
CA ASN A 409 24.88 18.01 8.57
C ASN A 409 24.30 17.84 7.16
N GLY A 410 23.02 18.25 6.98
CA GLY A 410 22.33 18.28 5.69
C GLY A 410 20.87 18.65 5.81
N GLY A 411 20.18 18.67 4.67
CA GLY A 411 18.73 18.92 4.57
C GLY A 411 18.32 20.40 4.63
N HIS A 412 17.03 20.63 4.64
CA HIS A 412 16.38 21.92 4.83
C HIS A 412 15.72 21.94 6.20
N VAL A 413 16.18 22.77 7.11
CA VAL A 413 15.70 22.83 8.49
C VAL A 413 15.13 24.20 8.80
N TYR A 414 13.85 24.23 9.15
CA TYR A 414 13.12 25.42 9.57
C TYR A 414 12.71 25.27 11.03
N ALA A 415 13.36 26.02 11.89
CA ALA A 415 13.12 25.92 13.32
C ALA A 415 12.51 27.22 13.85
N THR A 416 11.45 27.10 14.66
CA THR A 416 10.78 28.24 15.30
C THR A 416 10.54 27.93 16.78
N GLY A 417 10.89 28.88 17.63
CA GLY A 417 10.60 28.83 19.05
C GLY A 417 10.29 30.22 19.62
N SER A 418 9.45 30.30 20.64
CA SER A 418 9.15 31.58 21.29
C SER A 418 10.37 32.14 22.02
N TYR A 419 11.29 31.28 22.40
CA TYR A 419 12.53 31.59 23.06
C TYR A 419 13.73 31.58 22.12
N ARG A 420 13.96 30.45 21.40
CA ARG A 420 15.03 30.26 20.43
C ARG A 420 14.62 29.31 19.32
N ALA A 421 15.20 29.46 18.14
CA ALA A 421 15.00 28.52 17.06
C ALA A 421 15.65 27.16 17.39
N ILE A 422 16.95 27.20 17.77
CA ILE A 422 17.76 26.00 17.99
C ILE A 422 18.55 26.10 19.29
N GLY A 423 18.70 24.98 19.96
CA GLY A 423 19.66 24.69 21.02
C GLY A 423 19.39 25.35 22.36
N GLY A 424 20.34 25.16 23.27
CA GLY A 424 20.44 25.76 24.60
C GLY A 424 21.37 26.96 24.64
N ALA A 425 21.83 27.36 25.85
CA ALA A 425 22.63 28.56 26.05
C ALA A 425 24.07 28.47 25.51
N ASN A 426 24.63 27.27 25.43
CA ASN A 426 26.01 27.04 24.99
C ASN A 426 26.08 26.41 23.60
N ALA A 427 26.93 26.98 22.75
CA ALA A 427 27.19 26.51 21.39
C ALA A 427 28.03 25.20 21.34
N SER A 428 28.54 24.72 22.48
CA SER A 428 29.56 23.66 22.53
C SER A 428 29.09 22.28 22.00
N GLY A 429 27.80 22.03 21.92
CA GLY A 429 27.25 20.78 21.39
C GLY A 429 26.51 20.92 20.05
N PHE A 430 26.49 22.13 19.45
CA PHE A 430 25.81 22.35 18.17
C PHE A 430 26.81 22.37 17.01
N THR A 431 26.56 21.52 16.03
CA THR A 431 27.36 21.42 14.79
C THR A 431 26.48 21.66 13.57
N LEU A 432 27.00 22.48 12.66
CA LEU A 432 26.32 22.81 11.40
C LEU A 432 27.23 22.44 10.22
N TYR A 433 26.70 21.81 9.19
CA TYR A 433 27.48 21.45 8.00
C TYR A 433 28.05 22.67 7.25
N ASN A 434 29.17 22.46 6.59
CA ASN A 434 29.93 23.53 5.96
C ASN A 434 29.15 24.25 4.87
N GLU A 435 28.37 23.53 4.10
CA GLU A 435 27.56 24.02 2.98
C GLU A 435 26.28 24.74 3.42
N ALA A 436 25.99 24.82 4.72
CA ALA A 436 24.77 25.46 5.20
C ALA A 436 24.85 26.99 5.07
N GLN A 437 23.80 27.58 4.52
CA GLN A 437 23.45 28.97 4.73
C GLN A 437 22.39 29.11 5.83
N VAL A 438 22.39 30.19 6.55
CA VAL A 438 21.44 30.45 7.63
C VAL A 438 20.72 31.77 7.42
N LYS A 439 19.41 31.75 7.40
CA LYS A 439 18.54 32.91 7.59
C LYS A 439 17.94 32.83 8.98
N ALA A 440 18.04 33.89 9.74
CA ALA A 440 17.46 33.91 11.08
C ALA A 440 16.89 35.30 11.43
N GLY A 441 15.89 35.29 12.35
CA GLY A 441 15.18 36.52 12.74
C GLY A 441 14.29 36.31 13.94
N ALA A 442 13.48 37.30 14.27
CA ALA A 442 12.42 37.15 15.26
C ALA A 442 11.27 36.32 14.71
N THR A 443 11.01 36.46 13.42
CA THR A 443 10.00 35.69 12.66
C THR A 443 10.59 35.31 11.31
N SER A 444 9.93 34.43 10.56
CA SER A 444 10.31 34.06 9.19
C SER A 444 10.33 35.27 8.23
N GLY A 445 9.39 36.21 8.40
CA GLY A 445 9.30 37.42 7.58
C GLY A 445 10.39 38.42 7.86
N GLU A 446 11.02 38.41 9.04
CA GLU A 446 12.14 39.28 9.48
C GLU A 446 13.49 38.57 9.37
N ALA A 447 13.54 37.36 8.86
CA ALA A 447 14.75 36.57 8.78
C ALA A 447 15.70 37.13 7.71
N VAL A 448 16.93 37.40 8.11
CA VAL A 448 18.03 37.87 7.26
C VAL A 448 19.09 36.78 7.13
N LEU A 449 19.82 36.83 6.04
CA LEU A 449 20.94 35.93 5.79
C LEU A 449 22.18 36.35 6.62
N PHE A 450 22.81 35.40 7.27
CA PHE A 450 23.98 35.61 8.11
C PHE A 450 25.27 35.19 7.42
N SER A 451 26.35 35.86 7.75
CA SER A 451 27.71 35.52 7.30
C SER A 451 28.12 34.12 7.79
N ALA A 452 29.08 33.51 7.12
CA ALA A 452 29.65 32.20 7.48
C ALA A 452 30.11 32.14 8.94
N ALA A 453 30.67 33.25 9.48
CA ALA A 453 31.13 33.32 10.86
C ALA A 453 30.00 33.46 11.90
N GLU A 454 28.89 34.07 11.50
CA GLU A 454 27.78 34.40 12.41
C GLU A 454 26.63 33.38 12.35
N ARG A 455 26.63 32.46 11.40
CA ARG A 455 25.54 31.55 11.15
C ARG A 455 25.18 30.64 12.33
N VAL A 456 26.16 30.12 13.07
CA VAL A 456 25.95 29.30 14.26
C VAL A 456 25.34 30.10 15.40
N PRO A 457 25.91 31.24 15.80
CA PRO A 457 25.27 32.15 16.76
C PRO A 457 23.88 32.58 16.35
N ALA A 458 23.63 32.86 15.06
CA ALA A 458 22.29 33.23 14.55
C ALA A 458 21.23 32.17 14.81
N CYS A 459 21.56 30.88 14.62
CA CYS A 459 20.66 29.78 14.95
C CYS A 459 20.30 29.76 16.45
N LEU A 460 21.27 29.99 17.30
CA LEU A 460 21.13 29.86 18.76
C LEU A 460 20.46 31.07 19.43
N TRP A 461 20.55 32.24 18.85
CA TRP A 461 20.09 33.48 19.51
C TRP A 461 18.82 34.10 18.89
N ARG A 462 18.27 33.54 17.82
CA ARG A 462 17.05 34.00 17.16
C ARG A 462 15.90 33.04 17.40
N LYS A 463 14.69 33.57 17.30
CA LYS A 463 13.45 32.78 17.49
C LYS A 463 13.08 31.93 16.25
N TYR A 464 13.54 32.35 15.09
CA TYR A 464 13.40 31.66 13.82
C TYR A 464 14.78 31.44 13.20
N ALA A 465 15.01 30.24 12.68
CA ALA A 465 16.16 29.91 11.86
C ALA A 465 15.75 28.99 10.70
N ALA A 466 16.17 29.34 9.49
CA ALA A 466 16.15 28.49 8.32
C ALA A 466 17.59 28.12 7.95
N ILE A 467 17.88 26.84 7.94
CA ILE A 467 19.18 26.25 7.60
C ILE A 467 18.97 25.48 6.31
N GLU A 468 19.64 25.90 5.27
CA GLU A 468 19.45 25.35 3.92
C GLU A 468 20.81 25.13 3.27
N PRO A 469 20.92 24.23 2.28
CA PRO A 469 22.12 24.16 1.46
C PRO A 469 22.40 25.50 0.80
N CYS A 470 23.64 25.93 0.86
CA CYS A 470 24.04 27.20 0.29
C CYS A 470 24.15 27.12 -1.22
N ALA A 471 23.41 27.97 -1.93
CA ALA A 471 23.49 28.07 -3.38
C ALA A 471 24.79 28.71 -3.89
N HIS A 472 25.67 29.19 -2.96
CA HIS A 472 26.92 29.88 -3.24
C HIS A 472 26.80 31.08 -4.20
N SER A 473 25.59 31.68 -4.24
CA SER A 473 25.26 32.79 -5.15
C SER A 473 25.99 34.11 -4.77
N ASN A 474 26.42 34.22 -3.51
CA ASN A 474 27.20 35.36 -3.03
C ASN A 474 28.60 34.88 -2.62
N ALA A 475 29.42 34.62 -3.61
CA ALA A 475 30.79 34.17 -3.42
C ALA A 475 31.74 35.31 -3.78
N THR A 476 32.80 35.38 -2.99
CA THR A 476 34.00 36.15 -3.33
C THR A 476 35.07 35.19 -3.82
N TYR A 477 35.97 35.69 -4.62
CA TYR A 477 37.10 34.90 -5.11
C TYR A 477 38.37 35.52 -4.64
N THR A 478 39.26 34.72 -4.09
CA THR A 478 40.69 35.08 -3.93
C THR A 478 41.44 34.56 -5.15
N VAL A 479 42.19 35.43 -5.78
CA VAL A 479 42.90 35.16 -7.03
C VAL A 479 44.39 35.17 -6.74
N SER A 480 45.13 34.15 -7.16
CA SER A 480 46.59 34.09 -6.94
C SER A 480 47.38 34.94 -7.93
N GLY A 481 46.78 35.31 -9.05
CA GLY A 481 47.35 36.12 -10.13
C GLY A 481 46.42 36.22 -11.34
N ALA A 482 46.86 36.82 -12.43
CA ALA A 482 46.05 37.12 -13.63
C ALA A 482 46.44 36.29 -14.86
N SER A 483 47.20 35.22 -14.69
CA SER A 483 47.58 34.31 -15.81
C SER A 483 46.70 33.07 -15.91
N ALA A 484 46.71 32.41 -17.06
CA ALA A 484 45.96 31.18 -17.26
C ALA A 484 46.43 29.99 -16.41
N THR A 485 47.59 30.11 -15.77
CA THR A 485 48.13 29.13 -14.80
C THR A 485 47.83 29.48 -13.37
N ASP A 486 47.33 30.69 -13.11
CA ASP A 486 46.93 31.12 -11.78
C ASP A 486 45.58 30.51 -11.41
N THR A 487 45.36 30.38 -10.15
CA THR A 487 44.15 29.78 -9.62
C THR A 487 43.27 30.84 -8.95
N HIS A 488 42.00 30.59 -8.94
CA HIS A 488 41.05 31.29 -8.08
C HIS A 488 40.42 30.27 -7.11
N THR A 489 40.22 30.74 -5.91
CA THR A 489 39.53 29.98 -4.86
C THR A 489 38.25 30.70 -4.53
N LYS A 490 37.15 29.98 -4.68
CA LYS A 490 35.83 30.47 -4.33
C LYS A 490 35.68 30.51 -2.82
N HIS A 491 35.15 31.59 -2.27
CA HIS A 491 34.75 31.72 -0.87
C HIS A 491 33.29 32.14 -0.81
N CYS A 492 32.47 31.36 -0.21
CA CYS A 492 31.09 31.73 0.01
C CYS A 492 30.98 32.63 1.25
N ASN A 493 30.28 33.75 1.18
CA ASN A 493 30.09 34.65 2.30
C ASN A 493 29.13 34.10 3.37
N TYR A 494 28.32 33.09 3.03
CA TYR A 494 27.23 32.56 3.86
C TYR A 494 27.49 31.16 4.40
N CYS A 495 28.45 30.42 3.87
CA CYS A 495 28.80 29.08 4.34
C CYS A 495 30.34 28.91 4.40
N THR A 496 30.77 27.84 5.05
CA THR A 496 32.21 27.53 5.23
C THR A 496 32.72 26.44 4.31
N THR A 497 32.03 26.22 3.18
CA THR A 497 32.49 25.25 2.18
C THR A 497 33.89 25.62 1.73
N ALA A 498 34.79 24.66 1.82
CA ALA A 498 36.11 24.77 1.23
C ALA A 498 36.01 24.37 -0.25
N PHE A 499 36.37 25.30 -1.11
CA PHE A 499 36.44 25.04 -2.54
C PHE A 499 37.88 24.77 -2.92
N GLU A 500 38.13 23.86 -3.83
CA GLU A 500 39.43 23.67 -4.43
C GLU A 500 39.79 24.91 -5.27
N SER A 501 41.07 25.18 -5.36
CA SER A 501 41.56 26.21 -6.26
C SER A 501 41.54 25.73 -7.69
N GLU A 502 40.84 26.41 -8.55
CA GLU A 502 40.70 26.09 -9.95
C GLU A 502 41.52 27.02 -10.83
N THR A 503 42.08 26.51 -11.93
CA THR A 503 42.74 27.34 -12.94
C THR A 503 41.71 28.13 -13.74
N HIS A 504 42.11 29.38 -14.12
CA HIS A 504 41.22 30.23 -14.89
C HIS A 504 40.95 29.66 -16.30
N THR A 505 39.70 29.47 -16.62
CA THR A 505 39.27 29.18 -18.01
C THR A 505 38.65 30.46 -18.59
N PHE A 506 39.30 31.06 -19.58
CA PHE A 506 38.85 32.29 -20.23
C PHE A 506 38.12 31.99 -21.53
N THR A 507 36.90 32.56 -21.68
CA THR A 507 36.19 32.64 -22.96
C THR A 507 35.99 34.13 -23.24
N ASP A 508 36.37 34.60 -24.43
CA ASP A 508 36.31 36.01 -24.85
C ASP A 508 36.99 37.01 -23.89
N GLY A 509 38.12 36.59 -23.29
CA GLY A 509 38.93 37.44 -22.49
C GLY A 509 38.45 37.68 -21.03
N ARG A 510 37.44 36.93 -20.60
CA ARG A 510 36.96 36.97 -19.20
C ARG A 510 37.03 35.59 -18.62
N CYS A 511 37.49 35.49 -17.38
CA CYS A 511 37.40 34.28 -16.59
C CYS A 511 35.92 33.97 -16.32
N THR A 512 35.46 32.82 -16.77
CA THR A 512 34.04 32.38 -16.61
C THR A 512 33.68 32.13 -15.13
N VAL A 513 34.71 32.11 -14.22
CA VAL A 513 34.49 31.75 -12.82
C VAL A 513 34.62 32.97 -11.87
N CYS A 514 35.57 33.88 -12.04
CA CYS A 514 35.81 34.97 -11.08
C CYS A 514 35.43 36.38 -11.59
N GLY A 515 34.86 36.52 -12.75
CA GLY A 515 34.52 37.87 -13.27
C GLY A 515 33.23 37.93 -14.08
N VAL A 516 32.49 36.89 -14.20
CA VAL A 516 31.18 36.88 -14.84
C VAL A 516 30.22 36.09 -13.96
N GLU A 517 29.04 36.62 -13.79
CA GLU A 517 27.93 35.87 -13.22
C GLU A 517 27.84 34.52 -13.95
N ALA A 518 28.12 33.43 -13.24
CA ALA A 518 27.80 32.12 -13.72
C ALA A 518 26.31 32.14 -14.01
N THR A 519 25.94 32.13 -15.30
CA THR A 519 24.54 32.04 -15.66
C THR A 519 24.07 30.69 -15.14
N ALA A 520 23.41 30.73 -14.00
CA ALA A 520 22.83 29.51 -13.48
C ALA A 520 21.84 28.94 -14.52
N TYR A 521 22.01 27.69 -14.88
CA TYR A 521 21.07 27.04 -15.76
C TYR A 521 19.79 26.74 -14.99
N THR A 522 18.66 27.03 -15.65
CA THR A 522 17.36 26.73 -15.10
C THR A 522 16.95 25.33 -15.54
N VAL A 523 16.73 24.46 -14.57
CA VAL A 523 16.04 23.18 -14.80
C VAL A 523 14.58 23.39 -14.49
N THR A 524 13.73 23.12 -15.48
CA THR A 524 12.28 23.23 -15.34
C THR A 524 11.67 21.83 -15.49
N ILE A 525 10.98 21.37 -14.49
CA ILE A 525 10.20 20.13 -14.59
C ILE A 525 8.72 20.45 -14.71
N TYR A 526 8.09 19.92 -15.76
CA TYR A 526 6.65 20.02 -16.01
C TYR A 526 5.97 18.72 -15.62
N TYR A 527 4.85 18.83 -14.94
CA TYR A 527 4.03 17.68 -14.52
C TYR A 527 2.55 18.09 -14.51
N PRO A 528 1.61 17.15 -14.66
CA PRO A 528 0.19 17.44 -14.64
C PRO A 528 -0.26 18.07 -13.33
N ASN A 529 -1.09 19.11 -13.42
CA ASN A 529 -1.65 19.77 -12.24
C ASN A 529 -2.92 19.07 -11.73
N THR A 530 -3.68 18.46 -12.66
CA THR A 530 -4.93 17.73 -12.37
C THR A 530 -5.08 16.56 -13.34
N ALA A 531 -6.16 15.78 -13.21
CA ALA A 531 -6.50 14.69 -14.13
C ALA A 531 -6.89 15.13 -15.56
N SER A 532 -6.72 16.41 -15.92
CA SER A 532 -7.04 16.97 -17.25
C SER A 532 -5.81 16.92 -18.15
N ASP A 533 -5.97 16.38 -19.35
CA ASP A 533 -4.93 16.02 -20.32
C ASP A 533 -4.02 17.16 -20.82
N ASN A 534 -4.27 18.41 -20.46
CA ASN A 534 -3.57 19.58 -21.01
C ASN A 534 -3.14 20.61 -19.97
N ASP A 535 -3.26 20.32 -18.66
CA ASP A 535 -2.92 21.26 -17.61
C ASP A 535 -1.63 20.85 -16.91
N TYR A 536 -0.53 21.45 -17.34
CA TYR A 536 0.78 21.26 -16.73
C TYR A 536 1.07 22.39 -15.75
N THR A 537 1.61 22.03 -14.60
CA THR A 537 2.34 22.93 -13.70
C THR A 537 3.84 22.70 -13.82
N SER A 538 4.63 23.61 -13.29
CA SER A 538 6.10 23.46 -13.34
C SER A 538 6.76 23.85 -12.03
N THR A 539 7.86 23.16 -11.75
CA THR A 539 8.82 23.55 -10.70
C THR A 539 10.15 23.87 -11.36
N THR A 540 10.77 24.95 -10.93
CA THR A 540 12.08 25.39 -11.44
C THR A 540 13.16 25.24 -10.39
N TYR A 541 14.31 24.78 -10.82
CA TYR A 541 15.53 24.66 -10.02
C TYR A 541 16.62 25.48 -10.69
N GLN A 542 17.40 26.17 -9.89
CA GLN A 542 18.62 26.84 -10.38
C GLN A 542 19.80 25.92 -10.16
N MET A 543 20.44 25.53 -11.22
CA MET A 543 21.52 24.53 -11.21
C MET A 543 22.83 25.17 -11.68
N VAL A 544 23.90 24.75 -11.07
CA VAL A 544 25.25 25.15 -11.52
C VAL A 544 25.60 24.35 -12.79
N PRO A 545 26.25 24.94 -13.79
CA PRO A 545 26.73 24.22 -14.97
C PRO A 545 27.55 22.98 -14.62
N ASN A 546 27.34 21.89 -15.34
CA ASN A 546 28.00 20.60 -15.17
C ASN A 546 27.74 19.91 -13.80
N THR A 547 26.71 20.31 -13.08
CA THR A 547 26.22 19.56 -11.91
C THR A 547 25.18 18.52 -12.33
N THR A 548 25.05 17.48 -11.53
CA THR A 548 24.08 16.43 -11.74
C THR A 548 22.75 16.82 -11.11
N PHE A 549 21.68 16.70 -11.85
CA PHE A 549 20.30 16.80 -11.40
C PHE A 549 19.69 15.40 -11.36
N ASN A 550 19.29 14.96 -10.18
CA ASN A 550 18.58 13.70 -10.02
C ASN A 550 17.10 13.94 -10.31
N LEU A 551 16.57 13.26 -11.31
CA LEU A 551 15.18 13.38 -11.69
C LEU A 551 14.28 12.85 -10.56
N PRO A 552 13.42 13.69 -9.98
CA PRO A 552 12.57 13.30 -8.86
C PRO A 552 11.44 12.38 -9.29
N ALA A 553 10.75 11.78 -8.33
CA ALA A 553 9.41 11.25 -8.56
C ALA A 553 8.46 12.39 -8.99
N PRO A 554 7.49 12.16 -9.87
CA PRO A 554 6.51 13.18 -10.20
C PRO A 554 5.65 13.48 -8.96
N PRO A 555 5.41 14.77 -8.64
CA PRO A 555 4.67 15.15 -7.43
C PRO A 555 3.21 14.71 -7.40
N THR A 556 2.64 14.41 -8.56
CA THR A 556 1.26 13.96 -8.72
C THR A 556 1.19 12.88 -9.79
N GLU A 557 0.55 11.77 -9.48
CA GLU A 557 0.19 10.76 -10.47
C GLU A 557 -1.29 10.94 -10.84
N PRO A 558 -1.60 11.21 -12.12
CA PRO A 558 -2.98 11.23 -12.57
C PRO A 558 -3.63 9.86 -12.32
N ALA A 559 -4.89 9.88 -11.84
CA ALA A 559 -5.61 8.65 -11.55
C ALA A 559 -5.63 7.72 -12.78
N LYS A 560 -5.33 6.45 -12.56
CA LYS A 560 -5.37 5.38 -13.57
C LYS A 560 -4.30 5.47 -14.68
N LEU A 561 -3.24 6.19 -14.42
CA LEU A 561 -2.04 6.23 -15.26
C LEU A 561 -0.83 5.89 -14.41
N GLU A 562 0.21 5.36 -15.00
CA GLU A 562 1.49 5.19 -14.32
C GLU A 562 2.55 6.10 -14.93
N PHE A 563 3.49 6.53 -14.12
CA PHE A 563 4.60 7.34 -14.58
C PHE A 563 5.50 6.52 -15.50
N ALA A 564 5.66 6.99 -16.74
CA ALA A 564 6.47 6.31 -17.74
C ALA A 564 7.93 6.80 -17.74
N GLY A 565 8.16 8.03 -17.28
CA GLY A 565 9.48 8.64 -17.24
C GLY A 565 9.46 10.13 -17.59
N TRP A 566 10.64 10.72 -17.59
CA TRP A 566 10.86 12.13 -17.93
C TRP A 566 11.34 12.27 -19.38
N LEU A 567 10.61 13.04 -20.16
CA LEU A 567 11.04 13.49 -21.49
C LEU A 567 11.94 14.70 -21.36
N VAL A 568 13.12 14.68 -21.99
CA VAL A 568 13.95 15.88 -22.07
C VAL A 568 13.32 16.85 -23.09
N GLY A 569 13.02 18.05 -22.63
CA GLY A 569 12.33 19.08 -23.43
C GLY A 569 10.83 19.19 -23.11
N THR A 570 10.19 20.20 -23.73
CA THR A 570 8.74 20.39 -23.67
C THR A 570 8.06 19.60 -24.76
N HIS A 571 7.01 18.87 -24.41
CA HIS A 571 6.22 18.15 -25.39
C HIS A 571 5.32 19.11 -26.20
N SER A 572 5.34 18.99 -27.51
CA SER A 572 4.72 19.98 -28.39
C SER A 572 3.21 19.84 -28.58
N ASN A 573 2.63 18.69 -28.25
CA ASN A 573 1.19 18.40 -28.50
C ASN A 573 0.29 18.51 -27.27
N GLY A 574 0.80 18.92 -26.11
CA GLY A 574 0.04 19.17 -24.90
C GLY A 574 -0.41 17.93 -24.13
N SER A 575 -0.32 16.72 -24.69
CA SER A 575 -0.65 15.48 -23.98
C SER A 575 0.50 15.06 -23.08
N PHE A 576 0.20 14.58 -21.89
CA PHE A 576 1.18 13.96 -21.01
C PHE A 576 1.32 12.44 -21.22
N ILE A 577 0.52 11.86 -22.10
CA ILE A 577 0.63 10.43 -22.44
C ILE A 577 1.82 10.22 -23.39
N ALA A 578 2.70 9.27 -23.01
CA ALA A 578 3.81 8.86 -23.86
C ALA A 578 3.29 8.16 -25.12
N ASP A 579 3.83 8.53 -26.29
CA ASP A 579 3.42 7.97 -27.57
C ASP A 579 4.17 6.68 -27.96
N GLY A 580 5.07 6.23 -27.10
CA GLY A 580 5.88 5.02 -27.29
C GLY A 580 7.10 5.20 -28.21
N SER A 581 7.25 6.36 -28.85
CA SER A 581 8.43 6.69 -29.66
C SER A 581 9.47 7.49 -28.87
N GLU A 582 9.12 7.99 -27.71
CA GLU A 582 9.89 8.88 -26.87
C GLU A 582 10.99 8.12 -26.10
N THR A 583 12.16 8.73 -26.00
CA THR A 583 13.21 8.24 -25.10
C THR A 583 13.01 8.90 -23.74
N LEU A 584 12.56 8.13 -22.76
CA LEU A 584 12.24 8.61 -21.42
C LEU A 584 13.34 8.25 -20.44
N LEU A 585 13.62 9.17 -19.53
CA LEU A 585 14.53 8.97 -18.40
C LEU A 585 13.74 8.53 -17.17
N ALA A 586 14.23 7.54 -16.46
CA ALA A 586 13.58 7.04 -15.25
C ALA A 586 13.68 8.04 -14.09
N GLU A 587 12.84 7.86 -13.09
CA GLU A 587 13.04 8.45 -11.77
C GLU A 587 14.43 8.10 -11.22
N GLY A 588 15.06 9.04 -10.54
CA GLY A 588 16.41 8.86 -10.00
C GLY A 588 17.54 8.90 -11.04
N HIS A 589 17.22 9.09 -12.33
CA HIS A 589 18.25 9.23 -13.37
C HIS A 589 19.08 10.50 -13.12
N GLU A 590 20.38 10.33 -13.11
CA GLU A 590 21.35 11.41 -12.96
C GLU A 590 21.59 12.11 -14.30
N TYR A 591 21.18 13.38 -14.40
CA TYR A 591 21.33 14.16 -15.61
C TYR A 591 22.31 15.32 -15.39
N THR A 592 23.34 15.38 -16.21
CA THR A 592 24.31 16.49 -16.14
C THR A 592 23.76 17.72 -16.83
N ILE A 593 23.64 18.82 -16.10
CA ILE A 593 23.09 20.08 -16.63
C ILE A 593 24.19 20.87 -17.32
N THR A 594 24.09 20.97 -18.63
CA THR A 594 25.01 21.73 -19.49
C THR A 594 24.38 22.95 -20.15
N ASP A 595 23.05 23.09 -20.01
CA ASP A 595 22.25 24.19 -20.59
C ASP A 595 20.93 24.31 -19.81
N ASN A 596 20.11 25.34 -20.08
CA ASN A 596 18.75 25.40 -19.60
C ASN A 596 17.99 24.16 -20.06
N THR A 597 17.60 23.34 -19.11
CA THR A 597 17.04 22.03 -19.43
C THR A 597 15.61 21.96 -18.93
N THR A 598 14.75 21.38 -19.75
CA THR A 598 13.37 21.14 -19.40
C THR A 598 13.12 19.65 -19.39
N PHE A 599 12.39 19.16 -18.41
CA PHE A 599 11.89 17.80 -18.33
C PHE A 599 10.37 17.84 -18.25
N THR A 600 9.71 16.98 -18.98
CA THR A 600 8.25 16.85 -18.97
C THR A 600 7.90 15.45 -18.51
N ALA A 601 7.09 15.35 -17.46
CA ALA A 601 6.59 14.06 -16.97
C ALA A 601 5.71 13.41 -18.04
N ARG A 602 5.99 12.16 -18.31
CA ARG A 602 5.23 11.35 -19.27
C ARG A 602 4.63 10.16 -18.52
N TYR A 603 3.41 9.84 -18.89
CA TYR A 603 2.62 8.78 -18.27
C TYR A 603 2.19 7.79 -19.34
N ARG A 604 1.87 6.59 -18.95
CA ARG A 604 1.27 5.59 -19.82
C ARG A 604 0.01 5.03 -19.16
N TYR A 605 -0.85 4.49 -19.99
CA TYR A 605 -2.01 3.78 -19.49
C TYR A 605 -1.59 2.55 -18.70
N LEU A 606 -2.33 2.25 -17.65
CA LEU A 606 -2.09 1.08 -16.82
C LEU A 606 -2.24 -0.22 -17.60
N ASP A 607 -1.53 -1.23 -17.16
CA ASP A 607 -1.71 -2.60 -17.61
C ASP A 607 -2.93 -3.22 -16.91
N ILE A 608 -3.87 -3.73 -17.70
CA ILE A 608 -5.11 -4.34 -17.20
C ILE A 608 -4.99 -5.87 -17.30
N SER A 609 -5.40 -6.56 -16.24
CA SER A 609 -5.47 -8.02 -16.23
C SER A 609 -6.93 -8.48 -16.20
N LEU A 610 -7.32 -9.29 -17.19
CA LEU A 610 -8.60 -9.98 -17.22
C LEU A 610 -8.34 -11.47 -16.95
N ALA A 611 -8.77 -11.96 -15.79
CA ALA A 611 -8.46 -13.31 -15.37
C ALA A 611 -9.40 -14.33 -16.02
N ASP A 612 -8.82 -15.42 -16.56
CA ASP A 612 -9.54 -16.48 -17.29
C ASP A 612 -10.59 -17.23 -16.43
N ALA A 613 -10.42 -17.21 -15.09
CA ALA A 613 -11.30 -17.94 -14.18
C ALA A 613 -12.07 -17.03 -13.20
N ALA A 614 -12.00 -15.70 -13.37
CA ALA A 614 -12.65 -14.76 -12.49
C ALA A 614 -13.78 -13.99 -13.18
N ASP A 615 -14.67 -13.43 -12.38
CA ASP A 615 -15.62 -12.42 -12.83
C ASP A 615 -14.85 -11.11 -13.07
N ASN A 616 -14.78 -10.67 -14.32
CA ASN A 616 -14.09 -9.46 -14.72
C ASN A 616 -15.00 -8.23 -14.72
N THR A 617 -16.25 -8.32 -14.27
CA THR A 617 -17.25 -7.25 -14.37
C THR A 617 -16.80 -5.97 -13.68
N GLU A 618 -16.26 -6.06 -12.48
CA GLU A 618 -15.78 -4.89 -11.72
C GLU A 618 -14.60 -4.22 -12.43
N THR A 619 -13.63 -5.01 -12.90
CA THR A 619 -12.49 -4.50 -13.66
C THR A 619 -12.95 -3.78 -14.93
N LEU A 620 -13.90 -4.34 -15.67
CA LEU A 620 -14.42 -3.72 -16.89
C LEU A 620 -15.17 -2.41 -16.62
N VAL A 621 -15.88 -2.32 -15.51
CA VAL A 621 -16.56 -1.08 -15.07
C VAL A 621 -15.54 -0.03 -14.63
N GLU A 622 -14.53 -0.43 -13.87
CA GLU A 622 -13.48 0.46 -13.38
C GLU A 622 -12.71 1.14 -14.51
N TYR A 623 -12.37 0.38 -15.57
CA TYR A 623 -11.56 0.88 -16.70
C TYR A 623 -12.40 1.23 -17.93
N LEU A 624 -13.71 1.38 -17.77
CA LEU A 624 -14.64 1.69 -18.88
C LEU A 624 -14.25 2.96 -19.63
N GLY A 625 -14.14 2.84 -20.96
CA GLY A 625 -13.79 3.94 -21.87
C GLY A 625 -12.32 4.33 -21.84
N MET A 626 -11.49 3.62 -21.08
CA MET A 626 -10.07 3.91 -20.99
C MET A 626 -9.27 3.07 -21.98
N THR A 627 -8.24 3.71 -22.57
CA THR A 627 -7.24 3.01 -23.36
C THR A 627 -6.19 2.44 -22.40
N ALA A 628 -5.98 1.13 -22.41
CA ALA A 628 -4.94 0.49 -21.62
C ALA A 628 -3.61 0.48 -22.40
N ASN A 629 -2.48 0.55 -21.68
CA ASN A 629 -1.18 0.22 -22.25
C ASN A 629 -1.19 -1.23 -22.75
N SER A 630 -1.65 -2.12 -21.88
CA SER A 630 -1.93 -3.50 -22.27
C SER A 630 -3.12 -4.09 -21.53
N VAL A 631 -3.80 -5.03 -22.18
CA VAL A 631 -4.79 -5.89 -21.55
C VAL A 631 -4.33 -7.34 -21.68
N THR A 632 -4.04 -7.97 -20.58
CA THR A 632 -3.60 -9.37 -20.51
C THR A 632 -4.76 -10.28 -20.15
N LEU A 633 -5.02 -11.33 -20.93
CA LEU A 633 -5.94 -12.40 -20.53
C LEU A 633 -5.17 -13.38 -19.63
N THR A 634 -5.07 -13.08 -18.36
CA THR A 634 -4.27 -13.84 -17.40
C THR A 634 -4.85 -15.22 -17.13
N GLY A 635 -4.01 -16.25 -17.26
CA GLY A 635 -4.42 -17.66 -17.13
C GLY A 635 -5.06 -18.25 -18.39
N ARG A 636 -5.23 -17.44 -19.47
CA ARG A 636 -5.75 -17.90 -20.75
C ARG A 636 -4.63 -18.46 -21.64
N THR A 637 -4.88 -19.63 -22.20
CA THR A 637 -4.07 -20.16 -23.30
C THR A 637 -4.93 -20.32 -24.54
N LEU A 638 -4.53 -19.72 -25.66
CA LEU A 638 -5.10 -19.99 -26.98
C LEU A 638 -4.18 -21.02 -27.68
N LEU A 639 -4.77 -22.13 -28.01
CA LEU A 639 -4.03 -23.27 -28.58
C LEU A 639 -3.80 -23.05 -30.06
N LYS A 640 -2.53 -23.18 -30.49
CA LYS A 640 -2.11 -23.17 -31.91
C LYS A 640 -1.90 -24.60 -32.40
N ASP A 641 -2.92 -25.42 -32.27
CA ASP A 641 -2.89 -26.87 -32.55
C ASP A 641 -3.81 -27.29 -33.73
N GLY A 642 -4.24 -26.32 -34.52
CA GLY A 642 -5.18 -26.53 -35.62
C GLY A 642 -6.64 -26.61 -35.18
N ASN A 643 -6.92 -26.43 -33.85
CA ASN A 643 -8.26 -26.45 -33.34
C ASN A 643 -8.80 -25.03 -33.07
N TRP A 644 -10.11 -24.91 -33.15
CA TRP A 644 -10.79 -23.64 -32.87
C TRP A 644 -10.75 -23.28 -31.39
N ASN A 645 -10.36 -22.06 -31.10
CA ASN A 645 -10.52 -21.41 -29.79
C ASN A 645 -11.71 -20.46 -29.85
N THR A 646 -12.56 -20.43 -28.85
CA THR A 646 -13.62 -19.40 -28.73
C THR A 646 -13.09 -18.16 -28.03
N LEU A 647 -13.50 -16.98 -28.44
CA LEU A 647 -13.05 -15.71 -27.90
C LEU A 647 -14.20 -14.69 -27.91
N CYS A 648 -14.24 -13.84 -26.91
CA CYS A 648 -15.07 -12.64 -26.81
C CYS A 648 -14.32 -11.60 -26.00
N LEU A 649 -14.01 -10.45 -26.59
CA LEU A 649 -13.16 -9.44 -25.99
C LEU A 649 -13.95 -8.17 -25.66
N PRO A 650 -13.68 -7.50 -24.54
CA PRO A 650 -14.35 -6.25 -24.17
C PRO A 650 -13.71 -5.00 -24.79
N PHE A 651 -13.01 -5.15 -25.89
CA PHE A 651 -12.38 -4.08 -26.68
C PHE A 651 -12.30 -4.49 -28.13
N ASP A 652 -12.17 -3.50 -29.01
CA ASP A 652 -11.98 -3.71 -30.43
C ASP A 652 -10.58 -4.30 -30.68
N VAL A 653 -10.46 -5.23 -31.62
CA VAL A 653 -9.20 -5.84 -31.99
C VAL A 653 -9.05 -6.00 -33.49
N THR A 654 -7.96 -5.52 -34.04
CA THR A 654 -7.55 -5.82 -35.42
C THR A 654 -6.63 -7.04 -35.40
N ILE A 655 -7.03 -8.11 -36.04
CA ILE A 655 -6.36 -9.41 -35.93
C ILE A 655 -4.86 -9.30 -36.27
N THR A 656 -4.53 -8.60 -37.38
CA THR A 656 -3.15 -8.45 -37.88
C THR A 656 -2.24 -7.64 -36.97
N ASN A 657 -2.83 -6.78 -36.09
CA ASN A 657 -2.10 -5.90 -35.18
C ASN A 657 -2.29 -6.30 -33.71
N SER A 658 -2.51 -7.58 -33.46
CA SER A 658 -2.78 -8.09 -32.14
C SER A 658 -2.00 -9.42 -31.91
N PRO A 659 -1.97 -9.95 -30.69
CA PRO A 659 -1.36 -11.25 -30.42
C PRO A 659 -2.05 -12.39 -31.19
N LEU A 660 -3.23 -12.15 -31.76
CA LEU A 660 -3.91 -13.14 -32.60
C LEU A 660 -3.28 -13.27 -33.99
N ALA A 661 -2.44 -12.33 -34.44
CA ALA A 661 -1.75 -12.40 -35.71
C ALA A 661 -0.90 -13.67 -35.85
N GLY A 662 -0.71 -14.11 -37.07
CA GLY A 662 0.16 -15.26 -37.40
C GLY A 662 -0.11 -15.73 -38.84
N ASP A 663 0.80 -16.55 -39.34
CA ASP A 663 0.62 -17.18 -40.65
C ASP A 663 -0.59 -18.11 -40.59
N ASN A 664 -1.44 -18.01 -41.60
CA ASN A 664 -2.68 -18.82 -41.71
C ASN A 664 -3.63 -18.74 -40.51
N VAL A 665 -3.73 -17.57 -39.84
CA VAL A 665 -4.77 -17.36 -38.86
C VAL A 665 -6.13 -17.29 -39.53
N GLU A 666 -7.05 -18.09 -39.07
CA GLU A 666 -8.47 -18.00 -39.45
C GLU A 666 -9.29 -17.51 -38.26
N ALA A 667 -10.05 -16.44 -38.45
CA ALA A 667 -11.05 -15.97 -37.51
C ALA A 667 -12.43 -15.97 -38.19
N LYS A 668 -13.42 -16.45 -37.47
CA LYS A 668 -14.78 -16.57 -38.01
C LYS A 668 -15.80 -16.12 -36.96
N VAL A 669 -16.90 -15.55 -37.43
CA VAL A 669 -18.05 -15.16 -36.65
C VAL A 669 -19.21 -16.08 -36.94
N PHE A 670 -20.13 -16.19 -36.00
CA PHE A 670 -21.32 -17.01 -36.16
C PHE A 670 -22.25 -16.42 -37.23
N ASP A 671 -22.65 -17.26 -38.17
CA ASP A 671 -23.59 -16.90 -39.22
C ASP A 671 -25.03 -17.17 -38.73
N ASN A 672 -25.87 -16.16 -38.77
CA ASN A 672 -27.23 -16.22 -38.29
C ASN A 672 -28.16 -17.12 -39.16
N THR A 673 -27.68 -17.61 -40.30
CA THR A 673 -28.38 -18.67 -41.08
C THR A 673 -28.15 -20.07 -40.50
N SER A 674 -27.44 -20.19 -39.39
CA SER A 674 -27.41 -21.38 -38.56
C SER A 674 -28.83 -21.78 -38.15
N SER A 675 -29.12 -23.08 -38.00
CA SER A 675 -30.48 -23.51 -37.76
C SER A 675 -30.55 -24.85 -37.05
N LEU A 676 -31.67 -25.10 -36.36
CA LEU A 676 -32.03 -26.40 -35.81
C LEU A 676 -33.26 -26.91 -36.53
N SER A 677 -33.05 -27.96 -37.31
CA SER A 677 -34.19 -28.60 -38.07
C SER A 677 -35.16 -29.30 -37.14
N GLY A 678 -36.42 -29.45 -37.58
CA GLY A 678 -37.44 -30.22 -36.84
C GLY A 678 -37.09 -31.72 -36.65
N ALA A 679 -36.13 -32.25 -37.41
CA ALA A 679 -35.54 -33.56 -37.22
C ALA A 679 -34.47 -33.63 -36.13
N GLY A 680 -34.12 -32.49 -35.48
CA GLY A 680 -33.11 -32.38 -34.45
C GLY A 680 -31.66 -32.29 -34.96
N VAL A 681 -31.48 -31.89 -36.23
CA VAL A 681 -30.15 -31.63 -36.79
C VAL A 681 -29.84 -30.14 -36.60
N LEU A 682 -28.84 -29.85 -35.78
CA LEU A 682 -28.31 -28.53 -35.59
C LEU A 682 -27.21 -28.28 -36.63
N THR A 683 -27.38 -27.25 -37.46
CA THR A 683 -26.38 -26.79 -38.40
C THR A 683 -25.80 -25.46 -37.90
N LEU A 684 -24.57 -25.48 -37.48
CA LEU A 684 -23.81 -24.28 -37.09
C LEU A 684 -23.02 -23.80 -38.29
N LYS A 685 -23.21 -22.56 -38.66
CA LYS A 685 -22.50 -21.94 -39.78
C LYS A 685 -21.67 -20.79 -39.31
N PHE A 686 -20.53 -20.63 -39.93
CA PHE A 686 -19.58 -19.54 -39.66
C PHE A 686 -19.19 -18.84 -40.95
N SER A 687 -19.00 -17.56 -40.86
CA SER A 687 -18.46 -16.71 -41.94
C SER A 687 -17.13 -16.07 -41.53
N ALA A 688 -16.36 -15.65 -42.51
CA ALA A 688 -15.09 -14.96 -42.22
C ALA A 688 -15.34 -13.74 -41.32
N ALA A 689 -14.54 -13.60 -40.31
CA ALA A 689 -14.60 -12.43 -39.43
C ALA A 689 -14.11 -11.17 -40.16
N PRO A 690 -14.64 -9.97 -39.85
CA PRO A 690 -14.07 -8.72 -40.33
C PRO A 690 -12.63 -8.53 -39.84
N ALA A 691 -11.85 -7.71 -40.53
CA ALA A 691 -10.44 -7.46 -40.17
C ALA A 691 -10.30 -6.88 -38.74
N THR A 692 -11.27 -6.07 -38.34
CA THR A 692 -11.41 -5.57 -36.97
C THR A 692 -12.64 -6.16 -36.34
N ILE A 693 -12.46 -6.84 -35.23
CA ILE A 693 -13.54 -7.42 -34.39
C ILE A 693 -13.95 -6.34 -33.40
N THR A 694 -15.19 -5.98 -33.38
CA THR A 694 -15.72 -5.03 -32.38
C THR A 694 -15.91 -5.69 -31.02
N ALA A 695 -15.76 -4.89 -29.97
CA ALA A 695 -15.96 -5.33 -28.59
C ALA A 695 -17.29 -6.10 -28.43
N GLY A 696 -17.27 -7.16 -27.66
CA GLY A 696 -18.42 -8.00 -27.38
C GLY A 696 -18.70 -9.06 -28.43
N THR A 697 -18.12 -9.02 -29.61
CA THR A 697 -18.38 -9.99 -30.66
C THR A 697 -17.85 -11.37 -30.31
N PRO A 698 -18.69 -12.40 -30.19
CA PRO A 698 -18.25 -13.77 -30.03
C PRO A 698 -17.68 -14.31 -31.36
N LEU A 699 -16.48 -14.87 -31.29
CA LEU A 699 -15.82 -15.43 -32.48
C LEU A 699 -15.07 -16.71 -32.14
N ILE A 700 -14.65 -17.40 -33.22
CA ILE A 700 -13.72 -18.50 -33.14
C ILE A 700 -12.45 -18.14 -33.91
N VAL A 701 -11.30 -18.57 -33.40
CA VAL A 701 -10.01 -18.35 -34.01
C VAL A 701 -9.18 -19.63 -33.96
N LYS A 702 -8.47 -19.92 -35.04
CA LYS A 702 -7.49 -21.01 -35.12
C LYS A 702 -6.27 -20.58 -35.90
N TRP A 703 -5.17 -21.32 -35.70
CA TRP A 703 -3.92 -21.23 -36.45
C TRP A 703 -3.55 -22.60 -36.95
N ASP A 704 -2.78 -22.68 -38.03
CA ASP A 704 -2.21 -23.94 -38.45
C ASP A 704 -1.32 -24.55 -37.36
N ASN A 705 -1.31 -25.90 -37.31
CA ASN A 705 -0.70 -26.71 -36.24
C ASN A 705 0.86 -26.60 -36.17
N THR A 706 1.43 -25.39 -36.12
CA THR A 706 2.91 -25.20 -36.20
C THR A 706 3.47 -24.18 -35.20
N GLY A 707 2.69 -23.63 -34.31
CA GLY A 707 3.12 -22.52 -33.44
C GLY A 707 3.15 -22.84 -31.95
N VAL A 708 3.92 -22.01 -31.22
CA VAL A 708 3.84 -21.99 -29.75
C VAL A 708 2.50 -21.40 -29.35
N ASN A 709 1.81 -22.04 -28.40
CA ASN A 709 0.55 -21.54 -27.86
C ASN A 709 0.67 -20.13 -27.31
N LEU A 710 -0.37 -19.33 -27.48
CA LEU A 710 -0.46 -18.02 -26.87
C LEU A 710 -0.87 -18.16 -25.40
N VAL A 711 0.11 -18.05 -24.51
CA VAL A 711 -0.11 -18.06 -23.05
C VAL A 711 -0.25 -16.63 -22.59
N ASN A 712 -1.31 -16.33 -21.86
CA ASN A 712 -1.59 -14.98 -21.36
C ASN A 712 -1.50 -13.93 -22.50
N PRO A 713 -2.31 -14.04 -23.58
CA PRO A 713 -2.22 -13.08 -24.67
C PRO A 713 -2.39 -11.65 -24.21
N VAL A 714 -1.49 -10.77 -24.66
CA VAL A 714 -1.41 -9.36 -24.29
C VAL A 714 -1.83 -8.49 -25.48
N PHE A 715 -2.87 -7.70 -25.31
CA PHE A 715 -3.40 -6.76 -26.30
C PHE A 715 -2.97 -5.35 -25.90
N THR A 716 -2.22 -4.66 -26.74
CA THR A 716 -1.68 -3.32 -26.45
C THR A 716 -2.51 -2.22 -27.07
N GLY A 717 -2.62 -1.10 -26.36
CA GLY A 717 -3.28 0.11 -26.88
C GLY A 717 -4.79 -0.06 -27.16
N VAL A 718 -5.45 -0.98 -26.46
CA VAL A 718 -6.88 -1.24 -26.62
C VAL A 718 -7.72 -0.45 -25.62
N THR A 719 -8.92 -0.05 -26.01
CA THR A 719 -9.85 0.71 -25.14
C THR A 719 -10.93 -0.20 -24.62
N ILE A 720 -11.11 -0.27 -23.31
CA ILE A 720 -12.18 -1.04 -22.70
C ILE A 720 -13.53 -0.44 -23.08
N SER A 721 -14.34 -1.23 -23.76
CA SER A 721 -15.66 -0.82 -24.24
C SER A 721 -16.75 -1.10 -23.21
N GLY A 722 -17.77 -0.25 -23.15
CA GLY A 722 -19.01 -0.51 -22.42
C GLY A 722 -19.96 -1.48 -23.14
N THR A 723 -19.56 -2.01 -24.29
CA THR A 723 -20.35 -2.97 -25.03
C THR A 723 -20.42 -4.27 -24.27
N ALA A 724 -21.63 -4.72 -23.91
CA ALA A 724 -21.83 -6.03 -23.32
C ALA A 724 -21.39 -7.15 -24.28
N ALA A 725 -20.97 -8.28 -23.74
CA ALA A 725 -20.73 -9.46 -24.54
C ALA A 725 -22.01 -9.82 -25.32
N GLN A 726 -21.89 -9.96 -26.62
CA GLN A 726 -23.03 -10.06 -27.53
C GLN A 726 -23.53 -11.50 -27.64
N GLU A 727 -24.82 -11.60 -27.91
CA GLU A 727 -25.48 -12.84 -28.33
C GLU A 727 -25.84 -12.70 -29.82
N VAL A 728 -25.34 -13.60 -30.64
CA VAL A 728 -25.70 -13.66 -32.05
C VAL A 728 -26.70 -14.79 -32.23
N GLU A 729 -27.94 -14.43 -32.50
CA GLU A 729 -29.04 -15.40 -32.61
C GLU A 729 -29.25 -15.81 -34.09
N SER A 730 -29.49 -17.08 -34.28
CA SER A 730 -29.94 -17.61 -35.59
C SER A 730 -31.31 -17.06 -36.00
N THR A 731 -31.53 -16.94 -37.32
CA THR A 731 -32.79 -16.40 -37.87
C THR A 731 -34.02 -17.21 -37.48
N ASP A 732 -33.86 -18.51 -37.20
CA ASP A 732 -34.91 -19.39 -36.70
C ASP A 732 -35.12 -19.30 -35.19
N GLY A 733 -34.29 -18.53 -34.46
CA GLY A 733 -34.37 -18.30 -33.04
C GLY A 733 -34.02 -19.51 -32.18
N ASN A 734 -33.46 -20.57 -32.75
CA ASN A 734 -33.22 -21.83 -32.05
C ASN A 734 -31.81 -21.98 -31.48
N VAL A 735 -30.85 -21.18 -31.91
CA VAL A 735 -29.48 -21.20 -31.42
C VAL A 735 -28.90 -19.81 -31.32
N LYS A 736 -28.19 -19.57 -30.24
CA LYS A 736 -27.42 -18.35 -30.05
C LYS A 736 -25.96 -18.72 -29.88
N PHE A 737 -25.08 -17.92 -30.42
CA PHE A 737 -23.66 -17.91 -30.07
C PHE A 737 -23.41 -16.75 -29.09
N VAL A 738 -23.15 -17.11 -27.84
CA VAL A 738 -23.17 -16.20 -26.72
C VAL A 738 -21.72 -15.89 -26.28
N GLY A 739 -21.35 -14.66 -26.33
CA GLY A 739 -20.09 -14.18 -25.77
C GLY A 739 -20.15 -14.01 -24.25
N GLN A 740 -19.02 -14.07 -23.59
CA GLN A 740 -18.93 -13.84 -22.15
C GLN A 740 -17.60 -13.23 -21.77
N TYR A 741 -17.63 -12.28 -20.82
CA TYR A 741 -16.43 -11.67 -20.23
C TYR A 741 -16.07 -12.28 -18.87
N SER A 742 -17.04 -12.90 -18.24
CA SER A 742 -16.95 -13.55 -16.93
C SER A 742 -17.25 -15.03 -17.06
N PRO A 743 -16.95 -15.86 -16.06
CA PRO A 743 -17.25 -17.27 -16.10
C PRO A 743 -18.77 -17.55 -16.25
N PHE A 744 -19.11 -18.59 -16.97
CA PHE A 744 -20.49 -19.04 -17.18
C PHE A 744 -20.66 -20.48 -16.69
N ASP A 745 -21.66 -20.70 -15.85
CA ASP A 745 -21.90 -22.00 -15.26
C ASP A 745 -22.87 -22.87 -16.10
N ILE A 746 -22.38 -23.99 -16.56
CA ILE A 746 -23.23 -25.10 -17.06
C ILE A 746 -23.70 -25.86 -15.83
N THR A 747 -24.94 -25.63 -15.48
CA THR A 747 -25.65 -26.24 -14.33
C THR A 747 -26.49 -27.44 -14.74
N ALA A 748 -27.02 -28.18 -13.79
CA ALA A 748 -27.97 -29.26 -14.09
C ALA A 748 -29.25 -28.74 -14.81
N GLY A 749 -29.60 -27.45 -14.66
CA GLY A 749 -30.77 -26.84 -15.28
C GLY A 749 -30.56 -26.46 -16.75
N ASN A 750 -29.33 -26.19 -17.20
CA ASN A 750 -29.05 -25.76 -18.58
C ASN A 750 -28.09 -26.68 -19.35
N ILE A 751 -27.62 -27.77 -18.75
CA ILE A 751 -26.61 -28.67 -19.33
C ILE A 751 -27.05 -29.28 -20.69
N ASN A 752 -28.35 -29.41 -20.94
CA ASN A 752 -28.89 -29.91 -22.20
C ASN A 752 -29.15 -28.80 -23.23
N GLU A 753 -28.90 -27.55 -22.88
CA GLU A 753 -29.09 -26.37 -23.73
C GLU A 753 -27.76 -25.74 -24.17
N ILE A 754 -26.70 -26.00 -23.45
CA ILE A 754 -25.40 -25.34 -23.67
C ILE A 754 -24.42 -26.26 -24.38
N LEU A 755 -23.97 -25.82 -25.54
CA LEU A 755 -22.89 -26.45 -26.30
C LEU A 755 -21.63 -25.63 -26.22
N TYR A 756 -20.50 -26.26 -26.19
CA TYR A 756 -19.20 -25.58 -26.23
C TYR A 756 -18.24 -26.28 -27.18
N VAL A 757 -17.22 -25.54 -27.62
CA VAL A 757 -16.16 -26.07 -28.48
C VAL A 757 -15.18 -26.82 -27.60
N ALA A 758 -14.98 -28.10 -27.84
CA ALA A 758 -14.03 -28.97 -27.16
C ALA A 758 -12.83 -29.26 -28.08
N SER A 759 -11.81 -29.92 -27.53
CA SER A 759 -10.61 -30.32 -28.29
C SER A 759 -10.96 -31.18 -29.53
N GLY A 760 -10.19 -30.99 -30.60
CA GLY A 760 -10.44 -31.69 -31.87
C GLY A 760 -11.61 -31.13 -32.67
N ASN A 761 -11.88 -29.83 -32.55
CA ASN A 761 -12.98 -29.12 -33.25
C ASN A 761 -14.36 -29.71 -33.03
N LYS A 762 -14.56 -30.39 -31.88
CA LYS A 762 -15.85 -30.99 -31.53
C LYS A 762 -16.71 -29.95 -30.85
N VAL A 763 -17.99 -29.92 -31.20
CA VAL A 763 -19.01 -29.15 -30.49
C VAL A 763 -19.98 -30.14 -29.86
N GLY A 764 -20.27 -29.93 -28.58
CA GLY A 764 -21.16 -30.86 -27.88
C GLY A 764 -21.61 -30.34 -26.52
N TYR A 765 -22.60 -31.03 -25.96
CA TYR A 765 -23.08 -30.79 -24.60
C TYR A 765 -22.05 -31.27 -23.57
N SER A 766 -22.05 -30.64 -22.40
CA SER A 766 -21.23 -31.13 -21.32
C SER A 766 -21.76 -32.42 -20.72
N ALA A 767 -20.87 -33.34 -20.35
CA ALA A 767 -21.26 -34.56 -19.64
C ALA A 767 -21.56 -34.34 -18.14
N SER A 768 -21.15 -33.22 -17.59
CA SER A 768 -21.34 -32.85 -16.18
C SER A 768 -21.41 -31.33 -16.05
N THR A 769 -21.88 -30.85 -14.91
CA THR A 769 -21.83 -29.44 -14.57
C THR A 769 -20.37 -28.95 -14.58
N ARG A 770 -20.14 -27.77 -15.11
CA ARG A 770 -18.84 -27.15 -15.21
C ARG A 770 -18.94 -25.65 -15.43
N THR A 771 -17.91 -24.95 -15.14
CA THR A 771 -17.78 -23.52 -15.44
C THR A 771 -16.99 -23.33 -16.73
N LEU A 772 -17.57 -22.63 -17.71
CA LEU A 772 -16.84 -22.08 -18.85
C LEU A 772 -16.15 -20.79 -18.37
N LYS A 773 -14.87 -20.68 -18.62
CA LYS A 773 -14.05 -19.57 -18.15
C LYS A 773 -14.30 -18.29 -18.94
N SER A 774 -13.71 -17.19 -18.49
CA SER A 774 -13.89 -15.83 -19.02
C SER A 774 -13.40 -15.64 -20.45
N CYS A 775 -13.84 -14.56 -21.09
CA CYS A 775 -13.43 -14.13 -22.44
C CYS A 775 -13.58 -15.24 -23.50
N ARG A 776 -14.69 -15.96 -23.46
CA ARG A 776 -15.02 -17.07 -24.37
C ARG A 776 -16.39 -16.87 -25.01
N ALA A 777 -16.77 -17.85 -25.80
CA ALA A 777 -18.14 -17.98 -26.30
C ALA A 777 -18.61 -19.42 -26.27
N HIS A 778 -19.92 -19.62 -26.18
CA HIS A 778 -20.59 -20.87 -26.17
C HIS A 778 -21.90 -20.80 -26.98
N PHE A 779 -22.51 -21.93 -27.29
CA PHE A 779 -23.82 -21.93 -27.96
C PHE A 779 -24.90 -22.21 -26.94
N TRP A 780 -25.98 -21.47 -27.06
CA TRP A 780 -27.23 -21.74 -26.34
C TRP A 780 -28.25 -22.22 -27.33
N VAL A 781 -28.66 -23.49 -27.25
CA VAL A 781 -29.65 -24.10 -28.09
C VAL A 781 -30.95 -24.16 -27.31
N LYS A 782 -31.91 -23.35 -27.70
CA LYS A 782 -33.19 -23.24 -27.04
C LYS A 782 -34.31 -23.33 -28.12
N PRO A 783 -34.77 -24.51 -28.46
CA PRO A 783 -35.84 -24.69 -29.45
C PRO A 783 -37.09 -23.92 -29.02
N ASN A 784 -37.66 -23.16 -29.96
CA ASN A 784 -38.96 -22.54 -29.75
C ASN A 784 -40.02 -23.63 -29.53
N GLY A 785 -40.32 -23.99 -28.28
CA GLY A 785 -41.49 -24.70 -27.89
C GLY A 785 -41.37 -26.09 -27.29
N GLU A 786 -40.29 -26.85 -27.39
CA GLU A 786 -39.99 -28.03 -26.57
C GLU A 786 -38.53 -28.42 -26.67
N ALA A 787 -37.94 -28.85 -25.53
CA ALA A 787 -36.54 -29.18 -25.41
C ALA A 787 -36.18 -30.46 -26.18
N ALA A 788 -35.98 -30.36 -27.47
CA ALA A 788 -35.29 -31.39 -28.21
C ALA A 788 -33.83 -31.07 -28.30
N ALA A 789 -32.99 -31.70 -27.46
CA ALA A 789 -31.56 -31.68 -27.64
C ALA A 789 -31.20 -31.99 -29.11
N ALA A 790 -30.24 -31.23 -29.64
CA ALA A 790 -29.75 -31.53 -30.99
C ALA A 790 -29.28 -33.00 -31.03
N ARG A 791 -29.86 -33.77 -31.96
CA ARG A 791 -29.57 -35.21 -32.12
C ARG A 791 -28.35 -35.44 -33.01
N ALA A 792 -28.02 -34.45 -33.84
CA ALA A 792 -26.86 -34.42 -34.68
C ALA A 792 -26.40 -32.95 -34.83
N ILE A 793 -25.11 -32.72 -34.93
CA ILE A 793 -24.54 -31.40 -35.15
C ILE A 793 -23.74 -31.48 -36.44
N THR A 794 -24.03 -30.54 -37.32
CA THR A 794 -23.27 -30.32 -38.57
C THR A 794 -22.64 -28.95 -38.44
N ILE A 795 -21.37 -28.81 -38.75
CA ILE A 795 -20.65 -27.54 -38.71
C ILE A 795 -20.19 -27.18 -40.11
N ASP A 796 -20.62 -26.05 -40.58
CA ASP A 796 -20.17 -25.43 -41.83
C ASP A 796 -19.20 -24.27 -41.45
N TRP A 797 -17.96 -24.54 -41.68
CA TRP A 797 -16.91 -23.56 -41.36
C TRP A 797 -16.79 -22.42 -42.39
N GLY A 798 -17.64 -22.43 -43.44
CA GLY A 798 -17.62 -21.41 -44.49
C GLY A 798 -16.48 -21.56 -45.52
N ASP A 799 -15.83 -22.72 -45.57
CA ASP A 799 -14.75 -23.07 -46.51
C ASP A 799 -15.18 -24.10 -47.57
N GLY A 800 -16.47 -24.48 -47.52
CA GLY A 800 -17.07 -25.48 -48.40
C GLY A 800 -16.95 -26.95 -47.93
N GLU A 801 -16.23 -27.16 -46.80
CA GLU A 801 -16.19 -28.45 -46.13
C GLU A 801 -17.24 -28.53 -44.99
N GLN A 802 -18.18 -29.46 -45.11
CA GLN A 802 -19.11 -29.74 -44.00
C GLN A 802 -18.55 -30.91 -43.17
N THR A 803 -18.18 -30.65 -41.92
CA THR A 803 -17.86 -31.73 -40.98
C THR A 803 -19.12 -32.11 -40.19
N GLY A 804 -19.71 -33.25 -40.55
CA GLY A 804 -20.79 -33.88 -39.79
C GLY A 804 -20.20 -34.59 -38.58
N ILE A 805 -20.47 -34.09 -37.38
CA ILE A 805 -20.19 -34.80 -36.11
C ILE A 805 -21.49 -35.52 -35.74
N THR A 806 -21.56 -36.83 -36.05
CA THR A 806 -22.58 -37.69 -35.45
C THR A 806 -22.30 -37.79 -33.97
N THR A 807 -23.22 -37.39 -33.11
CA THR A 807 -23.13 -37.57 -31.67
C THR A 807 -23.05 -39.04 -31.34
N THR A 808 -21.86 -39.62 -31.31
CA THR A 808 -21.64 -40.92 -30.71
C THR A 808 -21.57 -40.74 -29.20
N ASN A 809 -22.69 -41.10 -28.57
CA ASN A 809 -22.83 -41.57 -27.20
C ASN A 809 -22.20 -40.76 -26.08
N TYR A 810 -22.91 -39.73 -25.61
CA TYR A 810 -23.15 -39.72 -24.17
C TYR A 810 -24.54 -40.21 -23.93
N THR A 811 -24.65 -41.52 -23.67
CA THR A 811 -25.88 -42.22 -23.30
C THR A 811 -26.32 -41.66 -21.96
N LEU A 812 -27.21 -40.70 -21.96
CA LEU A 812 -28.17 -40.56 -20.88
C LEU A 812 -29.00 -41.83 -20.90
N SER A 813 -28.74 -42.71 -19.93
CA SER A 813 -29.63 -43.86 -19.65
C SER A 813 -30.97 -43.29 -19.20
N LEU A 814 -31.86 -43.07 -20.13
CA LEU A 814 -33.28 -43.03 -19.92
C LEU A 814 -33.73 -44.45 -19.54
N GLN A 815 -33.36 -44.86 -18.32
CA GLN A 815 -33.99 -46.01 -17.69
C GLN A 815 -35.15 -45.52 -16.83
N ARG A 816 -36.31 -45.68 -17.46
CA ARG A 816 -37.58 -46.06 -16.85
C ARG A 816 -38.20 -45.19 -15.76
N LEU A 817 -39.05 -44.31 -16.16
CA LEU A 817 -40.34 -44.23 -15.51
C LEU A 817 -41.37 -44.97 -16.40
N ARG A 818 -41.47 -46.26 -16.20
CA ARG A 818 -42.71 -47.03 -16.46
C ARG A 818 -43.34 -47.29 -15.12
N LYS A 819 -44.50 -46.68 -14.93
CA LYS A 819 -45.68 -47.07 -14.16
C LYS A 819 -45.48 -48.00 -12.94
N ARG A 820 -45.76 -47.52 -11.77
CA ARG A 820 -47.09 -47.90 -11.14
C ARG A 820 -47.45 -46.85 -10.11
#